data_ba2d32e77ed60e8a5c257fba467aa551
#
_entry.id   ba2d32e77ed60e8a5c257fba467aa551
#
_cell.length_a   1.000
_cell.length_b   1.000
_cell.length_c   1.000
_cell.angle_alpha   90.00
_cell.angle_beta   90.00
_cell.angle_gamma   90.00
#
_symmetry.space_group_name_H-M   'P 1'
#
loop_
_entity.id
_entity.type
_entity.pdbx_description
1 polymer ?
#
loop_
_entity_poly.entity_id
_entity_poly.type
_entity_poly.pdbx_seq_one_letter_code
_entity_poly.pdbx_strand_id
1 'polypeptide(L)'
;MYKGECSVEILNVRNSHEHRKMLELCFNLCQKYALIPVIGSGFSFGSPTDNNGTIPSVSELTEFLFKYISAYSNYSPEDLIDIQKESLPDLSNSFWDIYSRIPEEKLEEFYEYINKNFQNISFWKDFQSEFLEIRWPYLFTLNYDSLIENYSSNYYPIIPYEKINRYYARTKTKVYKLHGDAGKYLSTGDNKYFILSRDQYVKSMMDDSNKDMLNELLTAFSSKSILFFGCGLSEELDLLYSSQLSVKERAEDIDTTQQAIIYISFESEDSVEKPFSQRMEDRLARYGITTVFRFFSEEDSKNFFHELREATSKLSKPGIEDFLEKYSSMQFNILKKDDIRCRDFLLQENLVWKSINSHIITMPGYYITRSLFKDAVDSIPNEPLCFISGNFFSGKTIFLLDIAHFFTTKKVYIFPAGTTITEEQLDALVQKENALHCFDSKSLTTAQIKKVSSELVLDGIKKKGSNILIVIDKSDAPMYKYIFEARNASRKFTIFSLDSQFDKSEKAKFNQKVGAISLSPYEKNQTVLDYIVNNEKKISGIPSSQRLFLEPQKELLAQDVQKRIKALVMLATEIRIPANRAIQFGIDGAINGIIKCCDPSGGAAVIEKDYSVYNGNSSGYEFVCNSKYWIIRALSTYAKSDPNSTEIIANAYLSIIKDYRSIYIGNDVAFYQNCEPYYFFDHIQTLFNARWFPNSSKLMNAIYDKLLSELSNSYQFLHQKAKGKLIIAQVQVKNRNRYMANRTLTEAVYNITRAQDLASQYPDAKNIDETLLHMAYTKGRIFIEFSCISDKYIPKAVNACYELYQLQARSKHDIYDFMTAKGNDGWAFNTFKNKLMNRRCLDRCTGLDYNQASSLLQRWTGKRFQIMKRDSSKKPRKK
;
A
#
# COMPACT_ATOMS: atom_id res chain seq x y z
N MET A 1 -38.48 -31.91 -6.42
CA MET A 1 -38.74 -31.87 -7.87
C MET A 1 -39.41 -30.53 -8.18
N TYR A 2 -38.64 -29.52 -8.51
CA TYR A 2 -39.17 -28.25 -9.06
C TYR A 2 -39.11 -28.37 -10.57
N LYS A 3 -40.24 -28.58 -11.21
CA LYS A 3 -40.43 -28.37 -12.64
C LYS A 3 -40.67 -26.87 -12.88
N GLY A 4 -39.57 -26.13 -12.97
CA GLY A 4 -39.55 -24.89 -13.72
C GLY A 4 -38.72 -25.22 -14.96
N GLU A 5 -39.33 -25.30 -16.11
CA GLU A 5 -38.65 -25.46 -17.39
C GLU A 5 -37.84 -24.19 -17.69
N CYS A 6 -36.59 -24.13 -17.20
CA CYS A 6 -35.61 -23.24 -17.80
C CYS A 6 -35.15 -23.90 -19.10
N SER A 7 -35.81 -23.59 -20.22
CA SER A 7 -35.33 -23.99 -21.53
C SER A 7 -33.98 -23.29 -21.80
N VAL A 8 -32.97 -24.06 -22.15
CA VAL A 8 -31.66 -23.55 -22.56
C VAL A 8 -31.87 -22.76 -23.88
N GLU A 9 -31.41 -21.52 -23.88
CA GLU A 9 -31.46 -20.72 -25.11
C GLU A 9 -30.33 -21.13 -26.07
N ILE A 10 -30.63 -21.50 -27.27
CA ILE A 10 -29.66 -21.95 -28.28
C ILE A 10 -29.55 -20.90 -29.39
N LEU A 11 -28.36 -20.36 -29.61
CA LEU A 11 -28.05 -19.30 -30.54
C LEU A 11 -27.01 -19.76 -31.57
N ASN A 12 -27.23 -19.53 -32.84
CA ASN A 12 -26.38 -19.90 -33.97
C ASN A 12 -25.60 -18.68 -34.45
N VAL A 13 -24.24 -18.73 -34.40
CA VAL A 13 -23.36 -17.64 -34.79
C VAL A 13 -23.54 -17.19 -36.26
N ARG A 14 -23.94 -18.08 -37.15
CA ARG A 14 -24.16 -17.77 -38.57
C ARG A 14 -25.52 -17.13 -38.86
N ASN A 15 -26.44 -17.13 -37.90
CA ASN A 15 -27.67 -16.36 -38.00
C ASN A 15 -27.39 -14.91 -37.53
N SER A 16 -27.53 -13.95 -38.43
CA SER A 16 -27.15 -12.55 -38.16
C SER A 16 -27.90 -11.90 -36.99
N HIS A 17 -29.14 -12.28 -36.72
CA HIS A 17 -29.92 -11.78 -35.60
C HIS A 17 -29.45 -12.39 -34.28
N GLU A 18 -29.20 -13.70 -34.28
CA GLU A 18 -28.72 -14.42 -33.10
C GLU A 18 -27.27 -14.06 -32.79
N HIS A 19 -26.42 -13.89 -33.80
CA HIS A 19 -25.06 -13.38 -33.66
C HIS A 19 -25.01 -12.03 -32.96
N ARG A 20 -25.83 -11.08 -33.36
CA ARG A 20 -25.96 -9.78 -32.71
C ARG A 20 -26.39 -9.92 -31.26
N LYS A 21 -27.35 -10.80 -30.98
CA LYS A 21 -27.80 -11.07 -29.60
C LYS A 21 -26.69 -11.65 -28.74
N MET A 22 -25.89 -12.57 -29.29
CA MET A 22 -24.71 -13.13 -28.61
C MET A 22 -23.70 -12.04 -28.27
N LEU A 23 -23.37 -11.16 -29.23
CA LEU A 23 -22.45 -10.05 -29.06
C LEU A 23 -22.95 -9.04 -28.00
N GLU A 24 -24.22 -8.65 -28.07
CA GLU A 24 -24.83 -7.72 -27.10
C GLU A 24 -24.82 -8.32 -25.70
N LEU A 25 -25.11 -9.60 -25.52
CA LEU A 25 -25.06 -10.28 -24.24
C LEU A 25 -23.64 -10.25 -23.68
N CYS A 26 -22.64 -10.71 -24.44
CA CYS A 26 -21.25 -10.73 -24.01
C CYS A 26 -20.71 -9.32 -23.77
N PHE A 27 -21.03 -8.35 -24.63
CA PHE A 27 -20.62 -6.97 -24.48
C PHE A 27 -21.14 -6.35 -23.15
N ASN A 28 -22.44 -6.52 -22.88
CA ASN A 28 -23.07 -6.01 -21.65
C ASN A 28 -22.47 -6.64 -20.39
N LEU A 29 -22.11 -7.92 -20.45
CA LEU A 29 -21.47 -8.62 -19.35
C LEU A 29 -20.00 -8.20 -19.18
N CYS A 30 -19.26 -8.04 -20.27
CA CYS A 30 -17.89 -7.51 -20.26
C CYS A 30 -17.85 -6.08 -19.73
N GLN A 31 -18.80 -5.24 -20.13
CA GLN A 31 -18.93 -3.87 -19.62
C GLN A 31 -19.09 -3.81 -18.10
N LYS A 32 -19.77 -4.79 -17.52
CA LYS A 32 -19.97 -4.91 -16.06
C LYS A 32 -18.86 -5.70 -15.35
N TYR A 33 -17.80 -6.16 -16.04
CA TYR A 33 -16.81 -7.14 -15.53
C TYR A 33 -17.48 -8.36 -14.88
N ALA A 34 -18.57 -8.80 -15.46
CA ALA A 34 -19.38 -9.87 -14.92
C ALA A 34 -19.24 -11.19 -15.71
N LEU A 35 -18.48 -11.22 -16.79
CA LEU A 35 -18.26 -12.43 -17.60
C LEU A 35 -16.90 -13.05 -17.28
N ILE A 36 -16.92 -14.29 -16.78
CA ILE A 36 -15.73 -15.04 -16.38
C ILE A 36 -15.56 -16.26 -17.29
N PRO A 37 -14.46 -16.37 -18.05
CA PRO A 37 -14.19 -17.55 -18.85
C PRO A 37 -13.77 -18.76 -18.02
N VAL A 38 -14.25 -19.93 -18.42
CA VAL A 38 -13.75 -21.25 -18.02
C VAL A 38 -13.28 -21.97 -19.28
N ILE A 39 -11.99 -22.21 -19.37
CA ILE A 39 -11.31 -22.73 -20.56
C ILE A 39 -11.00 -24.20 -20.38
N GLY A 40 -11.40 -25.03 -21.35
CA GLY A 40 -11.09 -26.44 -21.39
C GLY A 40 -10.15 -26.83 -22.53
N SER A 41 -9.86 -28.13 -22.64
CA SER A 41 -8.87 -28.68 -23.57
C SER A 41 -9.16 -28.39 -25.06
N GLY A 42 -10.42 -28.21 -25.43
CA GLY A 42 -10.80 -27.82 -26.79
C GLY A 42 -10.32 -26.43 -27.22
N PHE A 43 -10.00 -25.55 -26.29
CA PHE A 43 -9.40 -24.25 -26.60
C PHE A 43 -7.94 -24.37 -27.04
N SER A 44 -7.18 -25.25 -26.41
CA SER A 44 -5.74 -25.45 -26.70
C SER A 44 -5.45 -26.56 -27.71
N PHE A 45 -6.41 -27.45 -27.95
CA PHE A 45 -6.22 -28.62 -28.80
C PHE A 45 -5.59 -28.31 -30.15
N GLY A 46 -4.56 -29.09 -30.53
CA GLY A 46 -3.86 -28.97 -31.80
C GLY A 46 -2.96 -27.74 -31.94
N SER A 47 -2.79 -26.93 -30.86
CA SER A 47 -1.82 -25.82 -30.89
C SER A 47 -0.39 -26.38 -30.91
N PRO A 48 0.50 -25.90 -31.80
CA PRO A 48 1.88 -26.35 -31.88
C PRO A 48 2.71 -25.85 -30.70
N THR A 49 3.70 -26.65 -30.29
CA THR A 49 4.69 -26.26 -29.28
C THR A 49 6.07 -26.06 -29.92
N ASP A 50 6.95 -25.28 -29.29
CA ASP A 50 8.31 -25.01 -29.78
C ASP A 50 9.20 -26.28 -29.85
N ASN A 51 8.80 -27.33 -29.14
CA ASN A 51 9.49 -28.61 -29.06
C ASN A 51 9.04 -29.60 -30.19
N ASN A 52 8.46 -29.10 -31.26
CA ASN A 52 7.89 -29.92 -32.34
C ASN A 52 6.78 -30.89 -31.84
N GLY A 53 6.03 -30.48 -30.81
CA GLY A 53 4.83 -31.16 -30.33
C GLY A 53 3.58 -30.44 -30.75
N THR A 54 2.44 -31.04 -30.37
CA THR A 54 1.11 -30.40 -30.44
C THR A 54 0.37 -30.72 -29.17
N ILE A 55 -0.47 -29.80 -28.66
CA ILE A 55 -1.31 -30.07 -27.51
C ILE A 55 -2.30 -31.18 -27.87
N PRO A 56 -2.28 -32.33 -27.15
CA PRO A 56 -3.08 -33.49 -27.51
C PRO A 56 -4.55 -33.32 -27.13
N SER A 57 -5.39 -34.08 -27.79
CA SER A 57 -6.77 -34.31 -27.34
C SER A 57 -6.79 -35.15 -26.05
N VAL A 58 -7.93 -35.12 -25.33
CA VAL A 58 -8.16 -36.01 -24.18
C VAL A 58 -8.00 -37.48 -24.57
N SER A 59 -8.51 -37.89 -25.75
CA SER A 59 -8.36 -39.24 -26.24
C SER A 59 -6.90 -39.65 -26.48
N GLU A 60 -6.10 -38.78 -27.09
CA GLU A 60 -4.67 -39.05 -27.34
C GLU A 60 -3.88 -39.18 -26.03
N LEU A 61 -4.19 -38.34 -25.03
CA LEU A 61 -3.59 -38.47 -23.70
C LEU A 61 -4.02 -39.76 -23.02
N THR A 62 -5.30 -40.12 -23.07
CA THR A 62 -5.82 -41.38 -22.53
C THR A 62 -5.12 -42.58 -23.15
N GLU A 63 -4.97 -42.61 -24.48
CA GLU A 63 -4.27 -43.66 -25.20
C GLU A 63 -2.78 -43.73 -24.82
N PHE A 64 -2.16 -42.60 -24.64
CA PHE A 64 -0.76 -42.53 -24.19
C PHE A 64 -0.58 -43.11 -22.76
N LEU A 65 -1.44 -42.78 -21.81
CA LEU A 65 -1.38 -43.33 -20.46
C LEU A 65 -1.71 -44.82 -20.45
N PHE A 66 -2.68 -45.28 -21.25
CA PHE A 66 -3.05 -46.68 -21.36
C PHE A 66 -1.88 -47.58 -21.82
N LYS A 67 -0.98 -47.07 -22.68
CA LYS A 67 0.27 -47.81 -23.07
C LYS A 67 1.13 -48.17 -21.87
N TYR A 68 1.25 -47.28 -20.88
CA TYR A 68 1.98 -47.58 -19.64
C TYR A 68 1.21 -48.57 -18.76
N ILE A 69 -0.08 -48.42 -18.63
CA ILE A 69 -0.92 -49.33 -17.83
C ILE A 69 -0.80 -50.75 -18.39
N SER A 70 -0.98 -50.91 -19.70
CA SER A 70 -0.91 -52.22 -20.35
C SER A 70 0.48 -52.84 -20.27
N ALA A 71 1.57 -52.04 -20.24
CA ALA A 71 2.96 -52.54 -20.21
C ALA A 71 3.43 -52.90 -18.78
N TYR A 72 2.96 -52.18 -17.72
CA TYR A 72 3.55 -52.27 -16.39
C TYR A 72 2.55 -52.64 -15.30
N SER A 73 1.28 -52.88 -15.62
CA SER A 73 0.31 -53.40 -14.65
C SER A 73 0.33 -54.95 -14.59
N ASN A 74 -0.29 -55.45 -13.53
CA ASN A 74 -0.57 -56.89 -13.39
C ASN A 74 -2.04 -57.21 -13.69
N TYR A 75 -2.74 -56.38 -14.42
CA TYR A 75 -4.15 -56.56 -14.80
C TYR A 75 -4.31 -57.70 -15.80
N SER A 76 -5.44 -58.38 -15.70
CA SER A 76 -5.79 -59.40 -16.72
C SER A 76 -6.11 -58.77 -18.06
N PRO A 77 -6.02 -59.52 -19.17
CA PRO A 77 -6.44 -59.01 -20.49
C PRO A 77 -7.87 -58.50 -20.53
N GLU A 78 -8.76 -59.06 -19.71
CA GLU A 78 -10.15 -58.67 -19.59
C GLU A 78 -10.26 -57.30 -18.87
N ASP A 79 -9.52 -57.11 -17.74
CA ASP A 79 -9.46 -55.86 -17.01
C ASP A 79 -8.90 -54.74 -17.88
N LEU A 80 -7.87 -55.02 -18.68
CA LEU A 80 -7.28 -54.03 -19.60
C LEU A 80 -8.26 -53.55 -20.70
N ILE A 81 -9.14 -54.44 -21.20
CA ILE A 81 -10.19 -54.06 -22.16
C ILE A 81 -11.22 -53.12 -21.50
N ASP A 82 -11.50 -53.32 -20.22
CA ASP A 82 -12.45 -52.45 -19.51
C ASP A 82 -11.80 -51.09 -19.14
N ILE A 83 -10.56 -51.09 -18.66
CA ILE A 83 -9.78 -49.89 -18.36
C ILE A 83 -9.61 -49.03 -19.62
N GLN A 84 -9.42 -49.62 -20.83
CA GLN A 84 -9.28 -48.86 -22.09
C GLN A 84 -10.56 -48.10 -22.46
N LYS A 85 -11.70 -48.47 -21.93
CA LYS A 85 -12.99 -47.79 -22.16
C LYS A 85 -13.30 -46.74 -21.11
N GLU A 86 -12.49 -46.67 -20.04
CA GLU A 86 -12.70 -45.70 -19.00
C GLU A 86 -12.45 -44.28 -19.42
N SER A 87 -13.01 -43.34 -18.71
CA SER A 87 -12.72 -41.93 -18.85
C SER A 87 -11.29 -41.58 -18.44
N LEU A 88 -10.73 -40.45 -18.90
CA LEU A 88 -9.39 -40.02 -18.47
C LEU A 88 -9.20 -39.96 -16.95
N PRO A 89 -10.16 -39.42 -16.15
CA PRO A 89 -10.04 -39.40 -14.68
C PRO A 89 -9.99 -40.79 -14.03
N ASP A 90 -10.75 -41.74 -14.53
CA ASP A 90 -10.82 -43.09 -13.98
C ASP A 90 -9.58 -43.89 -14.41
N LEU A 91 -9.22 -43.90 -15.68
CA LEU A 91 -8.00 -44.52 -16.20
C LEU A 91 -6.73 -43.95 -15.53
N SER A 92 -6.70 -42.68 -15.21
CA SER A 92 -5.57 -42.05 -14.54
C SER A 92 -5.36 -42.57 -13.10
N ASN A 93 -6.39 -43.07 -12.40
CA ASN A 93 -6.18 -43.73 -11.12
C ASN A 93 -5.30 -44.97 -11.33
N SER A 94 -5.66 -45.81 -12.30
CA SER A 94 -4.88 -47.02 -12.65
C SER A 94 -3.43 -46.69 -13.08
N PHE A 95 -3.23 -45.57 -13.77
CA PHE A 95 -1.89 -45.09 -14.12
C PHE A 95 -1.07 -44.69 -12.90
N TRP A 96 -1.62 -43.92 -11.98
CA TRP A 96 -0.90 -43.53 -10.75
C TRP A 96 -0.61 -44.69 -9.82
N ASP A 97 -1.46 -45.70 -9.79
CA ASP A 97 -1.26 -46.92 -9.01
C ASP A 97 -0.03 -47.73 -9.48
N ILE A 98 0.25 -47.70 -10.77
CA ILE A 98 1.42 -48.40 -11.32
C ILE A 98 2.66 -47.52 -11.45
N TYR A 99 2.56 -46.20 -11.22
CA TYR A 99 3.60 -45.23 -11.50
C TYR A 99 4.96 -45.59 -10.89
N SER A 100 4.97 -46.08 -9.66
CA SER A 100 6.19 -46.54 -8.97
C SER A 100 6.83 -47.79 -9.54
N ARG A 101 6.15 -48.50 -10.44
CA ARG A 101 6.64 -49.73 -11.11
C ARG A 101 7.21 -49.45 -12.48
N ILE A 102 7.02 -48.24 -13.00
CA ILE A 102 7.53 -47.85 -14.32
C ILE A 102 9.05 -47.64 -14.20
N PRO A 103 9.86 -48.23 -15.10
CA PRO A 103 11.33 -48.04 -15.12
C PRO A 103 11.66 -46.55 -15.35
N GLU A 104 12.78 -46.10 -14.76
CA GLU A 104 13.23 -44.72 -14.81
C GLU A 104 13.37 -44.19 -16.25
N GLU A 105 13.96 -44.98 -17.15
CA GLU A 105 14.07 -44.66 -18.58
C GLU A 105 12.71 -44.41 -19.25
N LYS A 106 11.66 -45.09 -18.79
CA LYS A 106 10.30 -44.92 -19.33
C LYS A 106 9.56 -43.74 -18.66
N LEU A 107 9.95 -43.41 -17.45
CA LEU A 107 9.51 -42.16 -16.84
C LEU A 107 10.14 -40.95 -17.52
N GLU A 108 11.39 -41.05 -17.98
CA GLU A 108 11.99 -40.00 -18.80
C GLU A 108 11.20 -39.78 -20.11
N GLU A 109 10.81 -40.86 -20.82
CA GLU A 109 9.94 -40.77 -21.99
C GLU A 109 8.60 -40.09 -21.69
N PHE A 110 8.03 -40.37 -20.52
CA PHE A 110 6.79 -39.74 -20.03
C PHE A 110 7.00 -38.24 -19.79
N TYR A 111 8.09 -37.86 -19.10
CA TYR A 111 8.44 -36.45 -18.88
C TYR A 111 8.72 -35.69 -20.18
N GLU A 112 9.41 -36.33 -21.12
CA GLU A 112 9.67 -35.75 -22.45
C GLU A 112 8.34 -35.52 -23.19
N TYR A 113 7.39 -36.48 -23.14
CA TYR A 113 6.07 -36.32 -23.73
C TYR A 113 5.32 -35.12 -23.15
N ILE A 114 5.28 -34.99 -21.82
CA ILE A 114 4.64 -33.86 -21.14
C ILE A 114 5.31 -32.54 -21.52
N ASN A 115 6.63 -32.48 -21.48
CA ASN A 115 7.38 -31.27 -21.83
C ASN A 115 7.17 -30.88 -23.31
N LYS A 116 7.18 -31.87 -24.19
CA LYS A 116 7.01 -31.67 -25.65
C LYS A 116 5.63 -31.11 -25.99
N ASN A 117 4.57 -31.59 -25.35
CA ASN A 117 3.20 -31.35 -25.77
C ASN A 117 2.47 -30.29 -24.94
N PHE A 118 2.95 -29.94 -23.72
CA PHE A 118 2.21 -29.01 -22.85
C PHE A 118 3.02 -27.75 -22.47
N GLN A 119 4.27 -27.66 -22.87
CA GLN A 119 5.15 -26.53 -22.52
C GLN A 119 5.68 -25.79 -23.76
N ASN A 120 6.21 -24.58 -23.54
CA ASN A 120 6.88 -23.75 -24.54
C ASN A 120 6.02 -23.51 -25.79
N ILE A 121 4.91 -22.85 -25.62
CA ILE A 121 3.98 -22.49 -26.71
C ILE A 121 4.30 -21.06 -27.12
N SER A 122 4.64 -20.86 -28.39
CA SER A 122 4.90 -19.55 -29.00
C SER A 122 4.02 -19.23 -30.20
N PHE A 123 3.10 -20.14 -30.54
CA PHE A 123 2.16 -19.96 -31.64
C PHE A 123 0.72 -20.10 -31.17
N TRP A 124 -0.11 -19.14 -31.50
CA TRP A 124 -1.51 -19.11 -31.18
C TRP A 124 -2.35 -19.11 -32.45
N LYS A 125 -3.44 -19.85 -32.44
CA LYS A 125 -4.46 -19.75 -33.47
C LYS A 125 -5.11 -18.37 -33.44
N ASP A 126 -5.62 -17.86 -34.54
CA ASP A 126 -6.18 -16.52 -34.62
C ASP A 126 -7.30 -16.30 -33.60
N PHE A 127 -8.24 -17.25 -33.45
CA PHE A 127 -9.30 -17.12 -32.44
C PHE A 127 -8.82 -17.10 -31.01
N GLN A 128 -7.71 -17.78 -30.69
CA GLN A 128 -7.10 -17.77 -29.37
C GLN A 128 -6.52 -16.37 -29.07
N SER A 129 -5.83 -15.78 -30.07
CA SER A 129 -5.29 -14.43 -29.94
C SER A 129 -6.39 -13.40 -29.72
N GLU A 130 -7.44 -13.43 -30.54
CA GLU A 130 -8.59 -12.52 -30.40
C GLU A 130 -9.26 -12.65 -29.03
N PHE A 131 -9.44 -13.88 -28.54
CA PHE A 131 -10.01 -14.16 -27.23
C PHE A 131 -9.11 -13.66 -26.09
N LEU A 132 -7.79 -13.91 -26.14
CA LEU A 132 -6.85 -13.54 -25.08
C LEU A 132 -6.53 -12.04 -25.04
N GLU A 133 -6.81 -11.29 -26.09
CA GLU A 133 -6.72 -9.83 -26.09
C GLU A 133 -7.91 -9.13 -25.42
N ILE A 134 -9.04 -9.84 -25.21
CA ILE A 134 -10.15 -9.31 -24.44
C ILE A 134 -9.74 -9.16 -22.98
N ARG A 135 -10.14 -8.06 -22.35
CA ARG A 135 -9.83 -7.77 -20.95
C ARG A 135 -10.73 -8.54 -19.99
N TRP A 136 -10.40 -9.80 -19.76
CA TRP A 136 -11.10 -10.61 -18.77
C TRP A 136 -10.77 -10.17 -17.34
N PRO A 137 -11.73 -10.21 -16.40
CA PRO A 137 -11.47 -9.95 -14.97
C PRO A 137 -10.42 -10.91 -14.39
N TYR A 138 -10.64 -12.17 -14.62
CA TYR A 138 -9.77 -13.32 -14.40
C TYR A 138 -10.37 -14.48 -15.21
N LEU A 139 -9.69 -15.60 -15.27
CA LEU A 139 -10.22 -16.79 -15.94
C LEU A 139 -9.83 -18.06 -15.20
N PHE A 140 -10.64 -19.10 -15.38
CA PHE A 140 -10.32 -20.45 -14.95
C PHE A 140 -9.90 -21.29 -16.17
N THR A 141 -8.99 -22.25 -15.92
CA THR A 141 -8.68 -23.26 -16.95
C THR A 141 -8.56 -24.65 -16.34
N LEU A 142 -9.05 -25.63 -17.08
CA LEU A 142 -8.88 -27.04 -16.79
C LEU A 142 -7.63 -27.62 -17.43
N ASN A 143 -6.92 -26.78 -18.22
CA ASN A 143 -5.80 -27.20 -19.03
C ASN A 143 -4.49 -27.19 -18.23
N TYR A 144 -3.63 -28.14 -18.55
CA TYR A 144 -2.29 -28.30 -17.97
C TYR A 144 -1.23 -27.50 -18.69
N ASP A 145 -1.50 -27.11 -19.94
CA ASP A 145 -0.55 -26.45 -20.83
C ASP A 145 -0.27 -24.99 -20.41
N SER A 146 0.77 -24.41 -21.00
CA SER A 146 1.21 -23.03 -20.74
C SER A 146 0.75 -22.04 -21.81
N LEU A 147 -0.29 -22.36 -22.59
CA LEU A 147 -0.74 -21.53 -23.74
C LEU A 147 -1.15 -20.12 -23.32
N ILE A 148 -1.91 -19.99 -22.23
CA ILE A 148 -2.44 -18.71 -21.78
C ILE A 148 -1.32 -17.85 -21.17
N GLU A 149 -0.49 -18.42 -20.33
CA GLU A 149 0.59 -17.73 -19.64
C GLU A 149 1.68 -17.26 -20.62
N ASN A 150 1.93 -18.04 -21.66
CA ASN A 150 2.94 -17.68 -22.67
C ASN A 150 2.46 -16.60 -23.62
N TYR A 151 1.13 -16.40 -23.77
CA TYR A 151 0.58 -15.37 -24.64
C TYR A 151 1.00 -13.96 -24.22
N SER A 152 0.95 -13.68 -22.93
CA SER A 152 1.34 -12.38 -22.43
C SER A 152 1.84 -12.45 -20.97
N SER A 153 2.87 -11.71 -20.68
CA SER A 153 3.35 -11.51 -19.30
C SER A 153 2.30 -10.89 -18.36
N ASN A 154 1.16 -10.44 -18.88
CA ASN A 154 0.03 -9.94 -18.09
C ASN A 154 -0.82 -11.06 -17.48
N TYR A 155 -0.65 -12.30 -17.91
CA TYR A 155 -1.31 -13.46 -17.30
C TYR A 155 -0.46 -14.02 -16.16
N TYR A 156 -1.11 -14.40 -15.07
CA TYR A 156 -0.46 -14.98 -13.90
C TYR A 156 -1.15 -16.27 -13.47
N PRO A 157 -0.49 -17.44 -13.60
CA PRO A 157 -1.08 -18.70 -13.21
C PRO A 157 -1.17 -18.83 -11.70
N ILE A 158 -2.31 -19.29 -11.20
CA ILE A 158 -2.57 -19.71 -9.83
C ILE A 158 -2.76 -21.22 -9.87
N ILE A 159 -1.81 -21.94 -9.28
CA ILE A 159 -1.70 -23.39 -9.36
C ILE A 159 -2.11 -23.99 -8.02
N PRO A 160 -2.85 -25.12 -7.98
CA PRO A 160 -3.19 -25.80 -6.73
C PRO A 160 -1.95 -26.10 -5.89
N TYR A 161 -2.11 -26.09 -4.56
CA TYR A 161 -1.06 -26.34 -3.56
C TYR A 161 0.08 -25.31 -3.53
N GLU A 162 0.05 -24.29 -4.39
CA GLU A 162 1.04 -23.21 -4.41
C GLU A 162 0.56 -22.01 -3.62
N LYS A 163 1.52 -21.36 -2.94
CA LYS A 163 1.25 -20.06 -2.31
C LYS A 163 1.11 -18.98 -3.38
N ILE A 164 -0.02 -18.32 -3.41
CA ILE A 164 -0.29 -17.23 -4.33
C ILE A 164 0.70 -16.09 -4.09
N ASN A 165 1.50 -15.74 -5.09
CA ASN A 165 2.28 -14.51 -5.05
C ASN A 165 1.33 -13.33 -5.23
N ARG A 166 0.95 -12.71 -4.13
CA ARG A 166 -0.06 -11.64 -4.09
C ARG A 166 0.33 -10.38 -4.85
N TYR A 167 1.62 -10.15 -5.10
CA TYR A 167 2.06 -9.04 -5.95
C TYR A 167 1.64 -9.28 -7.42
N TYR A 168 1.99 -10.42 -7.99
CA TYR A 168 1.59 -10.75 -9.37
C TYR A 168 0.08 -10.93 -9.52
N ALA A 169 -0.57 -11.54 -8.54
CA ALA A 169 -2.02 -11.69 -8.53
C ALA A 169 -2.80 -10.35 -8.48
N ARG A 170 -2.14 -9.24 -8.16
CA ARG A 170 -2.74 -7.90 -8.13
C ARG A 170 -2.48 -7.09 -9.39
N THR A 171 -1.37 -7.35 -10.06
CA THR A 171 -0.91 -6.55 -11.20
C THR A 171 -1.20 -7.22 -12.55
N LYS A 172 -1.57 -8.49 -12.52
CA LYS A 172 -1.78 -9.31 -13.72
C LYS A 172 -3.17 -9.96 -13.70
N THR A 173 -3.66 -10.36 -14.87
CA THR A 173 -4.87 -11.17 -14.99
C THR A 173 -4.63 -12.58 -14.45
N LYS A 174 -5.40 -12.98 -13.45
CA LYS A 174 -5.26 -14.30 -12.82
C LYS A 174 -5.78 -15.39 -13.73
N VAL A 175 -5.02 -16.47 -13.83
CA VAL A 175 -5.39 -17.72 -14.51
C VAL A 175 -5.43 -18.82 -13.46
N TYR A 176 -6.63 -19.21 -13.03
CA TYR A 176 -6.79 -20.29 -12.06
C TYR A 176 -6.72 -21.63 -12.77
N LYS A 177 -5.62 -22.37 -12.60
CA LYS A 177 -5.39 -23.69 -13.22
C LYS A 177 -5.95 -24.78 -12.30
N LEU A 178 -7.25 -25.09 -12.42
CA LEU A 178 -7.97 -25.98 -11.48
C LEU A 178 -7.37 -27.38 -11.41
N HIS A 179 -6.85 -27.88 -12.53
CA HIS A 179 -6.29 -29.24 -12.63
C HIS A 179 -4.75 -29.27 -12.62
N GLY A 180 -4.11 -28.18 -12.15
CA GLY A 180 -2.68 -28.11 -12.01
C GLY A 180 -1.94 -27.56 -13.23
N ASP A 181 -0.63 -27.84 -13.31
CA ASP A 181 0.27 -27.24 -14.29
C ASP A 181 1.39 -28.23 -14.68
N ALA A 182 1.52 -28.49 -15.96
CA ALA A 182 2.52 -29.41 -16.48
C ALA A 182 3.97 -28.94 -16.21
N GLY A 183 4.24 -27.65 -16.29
CA GLY A 183 5.59 -27.09 -16.00
C GLY A 183 5.95 -27.24 -14.53
N LYS A 184 4.97 -27.05 -13.64
CA LYS A 184 5.21 -27.26 -12.22
C LYS A 184 5.45 -28.74 -11.88
N TYR A 185 4.66 -29.63 -12.48
CA TYR A 185 4.88 -31.06 -12.37
C TYR A 185 6.30 -31.46 -12.84
N LEU A 186 6.71 -31.02 -14.04
CA LEU A 186 8.04 -31.30 -14.57
C LEU A 186 9.18 -30.79 -13.70
N SER A 187 9.00 -29.62 -13.09
CA SER A 187 10.03 -29.01 -12.23
C SER A 187 10.16 -29.63 -10.86
N THR A 188 9.09 -30.28 -10.35
CA THR A 188 9.05 -30.82 -8.99
C THR A 188 9.04 -32.37 -8.94
N GLY A 189 8.57 -33.04 -9.98
CA GLY A 189 8.28 -34.47 -10.01
C GLY A 189 7.08 -34.87 -9.14
N ASP A 190 6.36 -33.91 -8.54
CA ASP A 190 5.24 -34.19 -7.60
C ASP A 190 3.91 -34.22 -8.37
N ASN A 191 3.29 -35.39 -8.40
CA ASN A 191 2.05 -35.65 -9.16
C ASN A 191 0.83 -34.87 -8.66
N LYS A 192 0.88 -34.25 -7.49
CA LYS A 192 -0.19 -33.36 -7.01
C LYS A 192 -0.37 -32.12 -7.90
N TYR A 193 0.66 -31.71 -8.65
CA TYR A 193 0.59 -30.59 -9.58
C TYR A 193 0.06 -30.96 -10.96
N PHE A 194 -0.24 -32.25 -11.20
CA PHE A 194 -0.80 -32.76 -12.44
C PHE A 194 -2.02 -33.62 -12.15
N ILE A 195 -3.15 -32.94 -11.93
CA ILE A 195 -4.40 -33.51 -11.41
C ILE A 195 -5.17 -34.14 -12.58
N LEU A 196 -4.98 -35.41 -12.82
CA LEU A 196 -5.62 -36.18 -13.87
C LEU A 196 -6.72 -37.08 -13.33
N SER A 197 -6.50 -37.69 -12.15
CA SER A 197 -7.35 -38.74 -11.64
C SER A 197 -8.50 -38.20 -10.76
N ARG A 198 -9.58 -38.96 -10.69
CA ARG A 198 -10.72 -38.65 -9.82
C ARG A 198 -10.31 -38.48 -8.34
N ASP A 199 -9.41 -39.33 -7.86
CA ASP A 199 -8.91 -39.27 -6.49
C ASP A 199 -8.10 -38.00 -6.22
N GLN A 200 -7.32 -37.55 -7.21
CA GLN A 200 -6.59 -36.26 -7.12
C GLN A 200 -7.56 -35.07 -7.11
N TYR A 201 -8.63 -35.10 -7.89
CA TYR A 201 -9.68 -34.06 -7.84
C TYR A 201 -10.27 -33.93 -6.44
N VAL A 202 -10.70 -35.07 -5.84
CA VAL A 202 -11.29 -35.08 -4.50
C VAL A 202 -10.28 -34.56 -3.46
N LYS A 203 -9.02 -35.00 -3.53
CA LYS A 203 -7.96 -34.53 -2.63
C LYS A 203 -7.72 -33.04 -2.78
N SER A 204 -7.66 -32.54 -4.02
CA SER A 204 -7.47 -31.12 -4.30
C SER A 204 -8.61 -30.27 -3.75
N MET A 205 -9.85 -30.71 -3.90
CA MET A 205 -11.04 -30.02 -3.37
C MET A 205 -11.09 -29.98 -1.83
N MET A 206 -10.50 -30.96 -1.16
CA MET A 206 -10.50 -31.05 0.31
C MET A 206 -9.28 -30.38 0.96
N ASP A 207 -8.27 -30.02 0.19
CA ASP A 207 -7.03 -29.44 0.73
C ASP A 207 -7.21 -27.97 1.10
N ASP A 208 -6.83 -27.65 2.34
CA ASP A 208 -6.94 -26.29 2.87
C ASP A 208 -6.12 -25.26 2.08
N SER A 209 -5.04 -25.66 1.42
CA SER A 209 -4.21 -24.77 0.60
C SER A 209 -4.92 -24.28 -0.67
N ASN A 210 -5.93 -25.03 -1.15
CA ASN A 210 -6.70 -24.73 -2.35
C ASN A 210 -8.00 -23.96 -2.07
N LYS A 211 -8.33 -23.73 -0.78
CA LYS A 211 -9.59 -23.07 -0.38
C LYS A 211 -9.83 -21.73 -1.06
N ASP A 212 -8.80 -20.90 -1.19
CA ASP A 212 -8.94 -19.59 -1.81
C ASP A 212 -9.36 -19.70 -3.29
N MET A 213 -8.79 -20.66 -4.01
CA MET A 213 -9.11 -20.90 -5.42
C MET A 213 -10.54 -21.48 -5.57
N LEU A 214 -10.92 -22.43 -4.72
CA LEU A 214 -12.27 -23.00 -4.73
C LEU A 214 -13.35 -21.98 -4.32
N ASN A 215 -13.07 -21.14 -3.33
CA ASN A 215 -13.96 -20.06 -2.94
C ASN A 215 -14.15 -19.04 -4.06
N GLU A 216 -13.09 -18.73 -4.84
CA GLU A 216 -13.21 -17.86 -6.00
C GLU A 216 -14.09 -18.50 -7.10
N LEU A 217 -13.92 -19.82 -7.32
CA LEU A 217 -14.76 -20.59 -8.26
C LEU A 217 -16.24 -20.56 -7.82
N LEU A 218 -16.52 -20.87 -6.55
CA LEU A 218 -17.88 -20.80 -6.00
C LEU A 218 -18.47 -19.39 -6.10
N THR A 219 -17.69 -18.36 -5.79
CA THR A 219 -18.11 -16.96 -5.91
C THR A 219 -18.41 -16.60 -7.35
N ALA A 220 -17.59 -17.06 -8.31
CA ALA A 220 -17.84 -16.83 -9.72
C ALA A 220 -19.17 -17.45 -10.17
N PHE A 221 -19.42 -18.69 -9.78
CA PHE A 221 -20.68 -19.37 -10.11
C PHE A 221 -21.91 -18.77 -9.44
N SER A 222 -21.79 -18.23 -8.24
CA SER A 222 -22.92 -17.63 -7.50
C SER A 222 -23.24 -16.20 -7.91
N SER A 223 -22.23 -15.40 -8.33
CA SER A 223 -22.41 -13.94 -8.51
C SER A 223 -22.02 -13.40 -9.89
N LYS A 224 -21.41 -14.21 -10.77
CA LYS A 224 -20.93 -13.82 -12.09
C LYS A 224 -21.57 -14.64 -13.20
N SER A 225 -21.51 -14.15 -14.41
CA SER A 225 -21.82 -14.93 -15.60
C SER A 225 -20.59 -15.72 -16.05
N ILE A 226 -20.79 -16.95 -16.47
CA ILE A 226 -19.70 -17.86 -16.86
C ILE A 226 -19.76 -18.11 -18.36
N LEU A 227 -18.58 -18.12 -19.00
CA LEU A 227 -18.42 -18.50 -20.41
C LEU A 227 -17.54 -19.73 -20.51
N PHE A 228 -18.14 -20.89 -20.77
CA PHE A 228 -17.42 -22.12 -21.04
C PHE A 228 -16.92 -22.16 -22.48
N PHE A 229 -15.59 -22.32 -22.64
CA PHE A 229 -14.97 -22.42 -23.96
C PHE A 229 -14.03 -23.62 -24.05
N GLY A 230 -14.35 -24.55 -24.96
CA GLY A 230 -13.57 -25.79 -25.16
C GLY A 230 -13.70 -26.80 -24.05
N CYS A 231 -14.70 -26.68 -23.18
CA CYS A 231 -14.96 -27.61 -22.06
C CYS A 231 -15.86 -28.75 -22.52
N GLY A 232 -15.52 -30.01 -22.21
CA GLY A 232 -16.34 -31.19 -22.49
C GLY A 232 -17.56 -31.28 -21.57
N LEU A 233 -17.46 -30.80 -20.35
CA LEU A 233 -18.48 -30.84 -19.30
C LEU A 233 -19.08 -32.24 -19.11
N SER A 234 -18.23 -33.24 -19.04
CA SER A 234 -18.67 -34.64 -18.88
C SER A 234 -18.49 -35.18 -17.48
N GLU A 235 -17.38 -34.83 -16.81
CA GLU A 235 -16.96 -35.43 -15.56
C GLU A 235 -16.20 -34.48 -14.61
N GLU A 236 -16.22 -33.18 -14.87
CA GLU A 236 -15.58 -32.16 -14.06
C GLU A 236 -16.35 -31.98 -12.73
N LEU A 237 -15.94 -32.69 -11.70
CA LEU A 237 -16.61 -32.73 -10.40
C LEU A 237 -16.57 -31.38 -9.66
N ASP A 238 -15.49 -30.64 -9.77
CA ASP A 238 -15.30 -29.33 -9.16
C ASP A 238 -16.28 -28.30 -9.77
N LEU A 239 -16.43 -28.31 -11.08
CA LEU A 239 -17.39 -27.42 -11.77
C LEU A 239 -18.84 -27.81 -11.46
N LEU A 240 -19.13 -29.14 -11.44
CA LEU A 240 -20.47 -29.63 -11.14
C LEU A 240 -20.85 -29.30 -9.68
N TYR A 241 -19.92 -29.50 -8.74
CA TYR A 241 -20.12 -29.13 -7.34
C TYR A 241 -20.38 -27.64 -7.17
N SER A 242 -19.57 -26.80 -7.80
CA SER A 242 -19.71 -25.34 -7.73
C SER A 242 -21.04 -24.88 -8.34
N SER A 243 -21.44 -25.48 -9.46
CA SER A 243 -22.71 -25.18 -10.12
C SER A 243 -23.93 -25.59 -9.25
N GLN A 244 -23.89 -26.76 -8.64
CA GLN A 244 -25.01 -27.25 -7.82
C GLN A 244 -25.19 -26.42 -6.53
N LEU A 245 -24.10 -25.98 -5.89
CA LEU A 245 -24.18 -25.08 -4.73
C LEU A 245 -24.77 -23.73 -5.13
N SER A 246 -24.31 -23.17 -6.23
CA SER A 246 -24.80 -21.87 -6.71
C SER A 246 -26.28 -21.89 -7.09
N VAL A 247 -26.79 -23.01 -7.63
CA VAL A 247 -28.23 -23.17 -7.94
C VAL A 247 -29.08 -23.15 -6.67
N LYS A 248 -28.56 -23.72 -5.55
CA LYS A 248 -29.24 -23.66 -4.25
C LYS A 248 -29.32 -22.22 -3.72
N GLU A 249 -28.20 -21.51 -3.76
CA GLU A 249 -28.14 -20.11 -3.29
C GLU A 249 -29.03 -19.18 -4.11
N ARG A 250 -29.06 -19.38 -5.44
CA ARG A 250 -29.93 -18.60 -6.35
C ARG A 250 -31.42 -18.80 -6.11
N ALA A 251 -31.82 -19.99 -5.67
CA ALA A 251 -33.23 -20.29 -5.41
C ALA A 251 -33.76 -19.53 -4.17
N GLU A 252 -32.89 -19.01 -3.32
CA GLU A 252 -33.22 -18.25 -2.12
C GLU A 252 -33.17 -16.73 -2.33
N ASP A 253 -32.57 -16.25 -3.45
CA ASP A 253 -32.37 -14.82 -3.73
C ASP A 253 -33.24 -14.36 -4.91
N ILE A 254 -34.18 -13.44 -4.67
CA ILE A 254 -35.24 -13.02 -5.61
C ILE A 254 -34.69 -12.16 -6.77
N ASP A 255 -33.43 -11.69 -6.72
CA ASP A 255 -32.87 -10.69 -7.66
C ASP A 255 -31.88 -11.25 -8.71
N THR A 256 -31.76 -12.57 -8.85
CA THR A 256 -30.76 -13.23 -9.71
C THR A 256 -31.18 -13.40 -11.18
N THR A 257 -32.15 -12.67 -11.68
CA THR A 257 -32.70 -12.80 -13.07
C THR A 257 -31.77 -12.34 -14.20
N GLN A 258 -30.53 -11.92 -13.92
CA GLN A 258 -29.61 -11.38 -14.93
C GLN A 258 -28.31 -12.18 -15.14
N GLN A 259 -28.16 -13.35 -14.53
CA GLN A 259 -26.93 -14.14 -14.63
C GLN A 259 -27.02 -15.13 -15.80
N ALA A 260 -26.06 -15.06 -16.72
CA ALA A 260 -25.96 -15.99 -17.84
C ALA A 260 -24.84 -16.99 -17.63
N ILE A 261 -25.12 -18.28 -17.86
CA ILE A 261 -24.08 -19.31 -17.94
C ILE A 261 -24.09 -19.79 -19.39
N ILE A 262 -23.05 -19.41 -20.12
CA ILE A 262 -22.93 -19.55 -21.56
C ILE A 262 -21.99 -20.70 -21.87
N TYR A 263 -22.38 -21.56 -22.79
CA TYR A 263 -21.56 -22.67 -23.31
C TYR A 263 -21.30 -22.48 -24.79
N ILE A 264 -20.03 -22.54 -25.21
CA ILE A 264 -19.67 -22.56 -26.65
C ILE A 264 -19.61 -24.01 -27.12
N SER A 265 -20.50 -24.37 -28.02
CA SER A 265 -20.53 -25.68 -28.71
C SER A 265 -19.86 -25.57 -30.07
N PHE A 266 -18.86 -26.42 -30.31
CA PHE A 266 -18.25 -26.60 -31.62
C PHE A 266 -18.90 -27.79 -32.33
N GLU A 267 -19.46 -27.55 -33.48
CA GLU A 267 -20.16 -28.53 -34.31
C GLU A 267 -19.57 -28.59 -35.72
N SER A 268 -19.78 -29.67 -36.42
CA SER A 268 -19.38 -29.77 -37.82
C SER A 268 -20.24 -28.85 -38.71
N GLU A 269 -19.68 -28.40 -39.81
CA GLU A 269 -20.39 -27.57 -40.80
C GLU A 269 -21.68 -28.17 -41.28
N ASP A 270 -21.77 -29.51 -41.41
CA ASP A 270 -22.99 -30.24 -41.79
C ASP A 270 -24.10 -30.15 -40.72
N SER A 271 -23.82 -29.57 -39.56
CA SER A 271 -24.78 -29.44 -38.44
C SER A 271 -25.45 -28.07 -38.37
N VAL A 272 -25.11 -27.13 -39.23
CA VAL A 272 -25.64 -25.75 -39.21
C VAL A 272 -27.17 -25.71 -39.22
N GLU A 273 -27.79 -26.53 -40.08
CA GLU A 273 -29.24 -26.63 -40.25
C GLU A 273 -29.90 -27.66 -39.30
N LYS A 274 -29.12 -28.43 -38.55
CA LYS A 274 -29.65 -29.47 -37.66
C LYS A 274 -30.02 -28.89 -36.30
N PRO A 275 -31.10 -29.37 -35.67
CA PRO A 275 -31.45 -28.99 -34.32
C PRO A 275 -30.31 -29.42 -33.33
N PHE A 276 -30.14 -28.65 -32.29
CA PHE A 276 -29.20 -29.00 -31.24
C PHE A 276 -29.62 -30.30 -30.52
N SER A 277 -28.67 -31.12 -30.11
CA SER A 277 -28.97 -32.43 -29.54
C SER A 277 -29.63 -32.32 -28.17
N GLN A 278 -30.85 -32.85 -28.01
CA GLN A 278 -31.56 -32.88 -26.73
C GLN A 278 -30.74 -33.53 -25.61
N ARG A 279 -30.01 -34.62 -25.89
CA ARG A 279 -29.13 -35.28 -24.92
C ARG A 279 -28.01 -34.36 -24.45
N MET A 280 -27.50 -33.52 -25.35
CA MET A 280 -26.47 -32.53 -24.99
C MET A 280 -27.09 -31.41 -24.15
N GLU A 281 -28.25 -30.92 -24.52
CA GLU A 281 -29.02 -29.92 -23.76
C GLU A 281 -29.29 -30.40 -22.32
N ASP A 282 -29.81 -31.63 -22.17
CA ASP A 282 -30.03 -32.22 -20.83
C ASP A 282 -28.75 -32.35 -19.99
N ARG A 283 -27.62 -32.63 -20.66
CA ARG A 283 -26.31 -32.66 -19.98
C ARG A 283 -25.89 -31.28 -19.53
N LEU A 284 -25.96 -30.30 -20.42
CA LEU A 284 -25.56 -28.92 -20.12
C LEU A 284 -26.44 -28.27 -19.04
N ALA A 285 -27.73 -28.62 -19.02
CA ALA A 285 -28.66 -28.17 -17.98
C ALA A 285 -28.19 -28.56 -16.54
N ARG A 286 -27.47 -29.68 -16.37
CA ARG A 286 -26.92 -30.12 -15.08
C ARG A 286 -25.83 -29.19 -14.56
N TYR A 287 -25.12 -28.51 -15.45
CA TYR A 287 -24.13 -27.48 -15.11
C TYR A 287 -24.76 -26.09 -15.01
N GLY A 288 -26.09 -26.00 -15.08
CA GLY A 288 -26.83 -24.73 -14.98
C GLY A 288 -26.65 -23.83 -16.19
N ILE A 289 -26.25 -24.39 -17.34
CA ILE A 289 -26.12 -23.65 -18.60
C ILE A 289 -27.48 -23.04 -18.96
N THR A 290 -27.49 -21.73 -19.21
CA THR A 290 -28.69 -20.99 -19.62
C THR A 290 -28.71 -20.71 -21.13
N THR A 291 -27.52 -20.62 -21.74
CA THR A 291 -27.41 -20.23 -23.15
C THR A 291 -26.31 -21.04 -23.84
N VAL A 292 -26.57 -21.52 -25.04
CA VAL A 292 -25.57 -22.20 -25.87
C VAL A 292 -25.30 -21.37 -27.11
N PHE A 293 -24.02 -21.11 -27.38
CA PHE A 293 -23.53 -20.52 -28.62
C PHE A 293 -22.97 -21.59 -29.51
N ARG A 294 -23.56 -21.76 -30.69
CA ARG A 294 -23.16 -22.77 -31.68
C ARG A 294 -22.18 -22.15 -32.68
N PHE A 295 -20.95 -22.68 -32.73
CA PHE A 295 -19.90 -22.35 -33.68
C PHE A 295 -19.63 -23.58 -34.58
N PHE A 296 -19.28 -23.36 -35.83
CA PHE A 296 -19.11 -24.44 -36.81
C PHE A 296 -17.72 -24.45 -37.45
N SER A 297 -16.91 -23.43 -37.17
CA SER A 297 -15.53 -23.34 -37.61
C SER A 297 -14.68 -22.49 -36.67
N GLU A 298 -13.35 -22.61 -36.76
CA GLU A 298 -12.41 -21.71 -36.05
C GLU A 298 -12.57 -20.24 -36.50
N GLU A 299 -12.96 -20.05 -37.79
CA GLU A 299 -13.20 -18.73 -38.36
C GLU A 299 -14.47 -18.06 -37.74
N ASP A 300 -15.50 -18.82 -37.43
CA ASP A 300 -16.69 -18.31 -36.72
C ASP A 300 -16.26 -17.77 -35.33
N SER A 301 -15.39 -18.50 -34.63
CA SER A 301 -14.87 -18.09 -33.32
C SER A 301 -13.98 -16.85 -33.42
N LYS A 302 -13.08 -16.81 -34.41
CA LYS A 302 -12.20 -15.68 -34.68
C LYS A 302 -13.01 -14.41 -34.90
N ASN A 303 -13.98 -14.47 -35.81
CA ASN A 303 -14.79 -13.31 -36.17
C ASN A 303 -15.63 -12.81 -35.00
N PHE A 304 -16.26 -13.71 -34.24
CA PHE A 304 -17.00 -13.35 -33.03
C PHE A 304 -16.14 -12.66 -31.98
N PHE A 305 -14.98 -13.24 -31.63
CA PHE A 305 -14.11 -12.66 -30.63
C PHE A 305 -13.39 -11.41 -31.11
N HIS A 306 -13.11 -11.28 -32.40
CA HIS A 306 -12.63 -10.04 -33.00
C HIS A 306 -13.65 -8.91 -32.82
N GLU A 307 -14.91 -9.12 -33.17
CA GLU A 307 -15.98 -8.13 -33.00
C GLU A 307 -16.17 -7.77 -31.51
N LEU A 308 -16.16 -8.76 -30.62
CA LEU A 308 -16.28 -8.55 -29.20
C LEU A 308 -15.09 -7.76 -28.64
N ARG A 309 -13.86 -8.08 -29.05
CA ARG A 309 -12.63 -7.36 -28.70
C ARG A 309 -12.69 -5.90 -29.15
N GLU A 310 -13.04 -5.66 -30.43
CA GLU A 310 -13.17 -4.31 -30.98
C GLU A 310 -14.25 -3.50 -30.23
N ALA A 311 -15.38 -4.12 -29.92
CA ALA A 311 -16.44 -3.48 -29.14
C ALA A 311 -15.94 -3.14 -27.71
N THR A 312 -15.26 -4.09 -27.05
CA THR A 312 -14.79 -3.91 -25.66
C THR A 312 -13.54 -3.04 -25.55
N SER A 313 -12.72 -2.93 -26.60
CA SER A 313 -11.53 -2.06 -26.62
C SER A 313 -11.88 -0.58 -26.48
N LYS A 314 -13.08 -0.19 -26.96
CA LYS A 314 -13.61 1.17 -26.86
C LYS A 314 -14.27 1.48 -25.51
N LEU A 315 -14.47 0.44 -24.68
CA LEU A 315 -14.98 0.65 -23.33
C LEU A 315 -13.88 1.33 -22.52
N SER A 316 -14.16 2.55 -22.07
CA SER A 316 -13.44 3.08 -20.91
C SER A 316 -13.54 2.01 -19.81
N LYS A 317 -12.41 1.69 -19.15
CA LYS A 317 -12.44 0.63 -18.11
C LYS A 317 -13.63 0.88 -17.20
N PRO A 318 -14.62 -0.04 -17.12
CA PRO A 318 -15.71 0.09 -16.16
C PRO A 318 -15.08 0.20 -14.79
N GLY A 319 -15.62 1.02 -13.94
CA GLY A 319 -15.06 1.29 -12.62
C GLY A 319 -14.26 2.58 -12.53
N ILE A 320 -13.72 3.19 -13.60
CA ILE A 320 -13.12 4.52 -13.47
C ILE A 320 -14.22 5.54 -13.17
N GLU A 321 -15.29 5.60 -13.94
CA GLU A 321 -16.38 6.53 -13.70
C GLU A 321 -17.13 6.21 -12.39
N ASP A 322 -17.40 4.94 -12.10
CA ASP A 322 -17.99 4.54 -10.82
C ASP A 322 -17.08 4.86 -9.63
N PHE A 323 -15.76 4.64 -9.80
CA PHE A 323 -14.77 5.05 -8.80
C PHE A 323 -14.79 6.57 -8.60
N LEU A 324 -14.78 7.34 -9.69
CA LEU A 324 -14.81 8.79 -9.62
C LEU A 324 -16.12 9.31 -9.04
N GLU A 325 -17.26 8.71 -9.41
CA GLU A 325 -18.58 9.08 -8.88
C GLU A 325 -18.66 8.84 -7.38
N LYS A 326 -18.12 7.71 -6.89
CA LYS A 326 -18.02 7.41 -5.45
C LYS A 326 -17.34 8.52 -4.65
N TYR A 327 -16.40 9.26 -5.25
CA TYR A 327 -15.64 10.32 -4.59
C TYR A 327 -16.10 11.73 -4.97
N SER A 328 -17.12 11.90 -5.81
CA SER A 328 -17.53 13.19 -6.33
C SER A 328 -18.83 13.74 -5.73
N SER A 329 -19.74 12.92 -5.26
CA SER A 329 -21.09 13.33 -4.85
C SER A 329 -21.21 13.49 -3.33
N MET A 330 -20.20 14.08 -2.68
CA MET A 330 -20.13 14.16 -1.23
C MET A 330 -21.03 15.27 -0.66
N GLN A 331 -21.86 14.92 0.32
CA GLN A 331 -22.63 15.88 1.11
C GLN A 331 -21.92 16.16 2.44
N PHE A 332 -21.91 17.43 2.85
CA PHE A 332 -21.32 17.84 4.11
C PHE A 332 -22.38 17.92 5.21
N ASN A 333 -22.18 17.20 6.29
CA ASN A 333 -22.99 17.24 7.50
C ASN A 333 -22.14 17.79 8.67
N ILE A 334 -22.49 18.98 9.15
CA ILE A 334 -21.81 19.58 10.31
C ILE A 334 -22.65 19.29 11.55
N LEU A 335 -22.10 18.52 12.49
CA LEU A 335 -22.75 18.19 13.73
C LEU A 335 -23.03 19.46 14.56
N LYS A 336 -24.14 19.49 15.30
CA LYS A 336 -24.39 20.55 16.27
C LYS A 336 -23.28 20.57 17.32
N LYS A 337 -23.03 21.75 17.93
CA LYS A 337 -21.94 21.94 18.90
C LYS A 337 -22.07 21.07 20.16
N ASP A 338 -23.29 20.76 20.56
CA ASP A 338 -23.64 19.95 21.73
C ASP A 338 -23.78 18.45 21.41
N ASP A 339 -23.60 18.04 20.15
CA ASP A 339 -23.69 16.63 19.75
C ASP A 339 -22.54 15.84 20.39
N ILE A 340 -22.91 14.79 21.15
CA ILE A 340 -21.95 13.95 21.87
C ILE A 340 -20.93 13.29 20.92
N ARG A 341 -21.31 13.05 19.67
CA ARG A 341 -20.42 12.53 18.64
C ARG A 341 -19.24 13.46 18.35
N CYS A 342 -19.36 14.76 18.63
CA CYS A 342 -18.25 15.70 18.51
C CYS A 342 -17.05 15.33 19.38
N ARG A 343 -17.24 14.63 20.50
CA ARG A 343 -16.15 14.12 21.34
C ARG A 343 -15.37 13.01 20.65
N ASP A 344 -16.07 12.16 19.91
CA ASP A 344 -15.47 11.01 19.21
C ASP A 344 -14.50 11.46 18.13
N PHE A 345 -14.74 12.60 17.49
CA PHE A 345 -13.82 13.16 16.48
C PHE A 345 -12.45 13.55 17.02
N LEU A 346 -12.33 13.84 18.30
CA LEU A 346 -11.04 14.15 18.92
C LEU A 346 -10.16 12.90 19.09
N LEU A 347 -10.78 11.73 19.14
CA LEU A 347 -10.11 10.45 19.41
C LEU A 347 -9.92 9.57 18.17
N GLN A 348 -10.75 9.80 17.15
CA GLN A 348 -10.82 8.95 15.97
C GLN A 348 -10.60 9.80 14.71
N GLU A 349 -9.38 9.80 14.20
CA GLU A 349 -8.96 10.56 13.02
C GLU A 349 -9.85 10.34 11.78
N ASN A 350 -10.48 9.16 11.66
CA ASN A 350 -11.23 8.74 10.47
C ASN A 350 -12.74 8.69 10.62
N LEU A 351 -13.32 9.23 11.69
CA LEU A 351 -14.79 9.33 11.80
C LEU A 351 -15.41 10.14 10.64
N VAL A 352 -14.68 11.12 10.15
CA VAL A 352 -15.03 11.90 8.95
C VAL A 352 -15.32 11.00 7.76
N TRP A 353 -14.59 9.89 7.62
CA TRP A 353 -14.62 9.00 6.47
C TRP A 353 -15.51 7.77 6.62
N LYS A 354 -16.10 7.52 7.81
CA LYS A 354 -16.99 6.37 8.03
C LYS A 354 -18.22 6.37 7.12
N SER A 355 -18.63 7.53 6.66
CA SER A 355 -19.84 7.69 5.85
C SER A 355 -19.56 7.80 4.34
N ILE A 356 -18.36 7.49 3.87
CA ILE A 356 -18.04 7.59 2.44
C ILE A 356 -18.92 6.70 1.58
N ASN A 357 -19.28 5.50 2.05
CA ASN A 357 -20.21 4.64 1.33
C ASN A 357 -21.62 5.25 1.21
N SER A 358 -21.97 6.19 2.09
CA SER A 358 -23.23 6.97 2.03
C SER A 358 -23.06 8.35 1.39
N HIS A 359 -21.91 8.66 0.80
CA HIS A 359 -21.57 9.97 0.22
C HIS A 359 -21.69 11.15 1.19
N ILE A 360 -21.60 10.93 2.49
CA ILE A 360 -21.70 11.95 3.52
C ILE A 360 -20.37 12.13 4.24
N ILE A 361 -19.89 13.37 4.31
CA ILE A 361 -18.75 13.78 5.13
C ILE A 361 -19.28 14.47 6.37
N THR A 362 -19.01 13.89 7.53
CA THR A 362 -19.46 14.47 8.82
C THR A 362 -18.31 15.25 9.45
N MET A 363 -18.53 16.51 9.80
CA MET A 363 -17.57 17.37 10.48
C MET A 363 -18.03 17.70 11.91
N PRO A 364 -17.11 17.79 12.88
CA PRO A 364 -17.47 18.12 14.26
C PRO A 364 -17.91 19.58 14.39
N GLY A 365 -18.92 19.86 15.20
CA GLY A 365 -19.47 21.22 15.40
C GLY A 365 -18.48 22.21 16.05
N TYR A 366 -17.39 21.71 16.66
CA TYR A 366 -16.33 22.53 17.23
C TYR A 366 -15.21 22.89 16.23
N TYR A 367 -15.27 22.37 14.99
CA TYR A 367 -14.22 22.73 14.03
C TYR A 367 -14.19 24.25 13.83
N ILE A 368 -13.01 24.76 13.54
CA ILE A 368 -12.79 26.17 13.26
C ILE A 368 -12.10 26.33 11.91
N THR A 369 -12.53 27.30 11.15
CA THR A 369 -11.83 27.72 9.95
C THR A 369 -10.48 28.32 10.34
N ARG A 370 -9.39 27.76 9.80
CA ARG A 370 -8.01 28.21 10.06
C ARG A 370 -7.78 29.59 9.47
N SER A 371 -6.86 30.35 10.06
CA SER A 371 -6.54 31.71 9.58
C SER A 371 -6.06 31.74 8.12
N LEU A 372 -5.39 30.67 7.67
CA LEU A 372 -4.94 30.52 6.28
C LEU A 372 -6.07 30.27 5.26
N PHE A 373 -7.31 30.08 5.70
CA PHE A 373 -8.42 29.71 4.81
C PHE A 373 -8.67 30.74 3.71
N LYS A 374 -8.67 32.02 4.07
CA LYS A 374 -8.88 33.09 3.11
C LYS A 374 -7.81 33.10 2.03
N ASP A 375 -6.54 33.01 2.43
CA ASP A 375 -5.43 32.96 1.49
C ASP A 375 -5.53 31.73 0.57
N ALA A 376 -6.00 30.59 1.09
CA ALA A 376 -6.17 29.38 0.30
C ALA A 376 -7.28 29.53 -0.74
N VAL A 377 -8.48 30.02 -0.37
CA VAL A 377 -9.60 30.17 -1.32
C VAL A 377 -9.33 31.23 -2.36
N ASP A 378 -8.56 32.26 -2.03
CA ASP A 378 -8.16 33.32 -2.97
C ASP A 378 -7.08 32.82 -3.95
N SER A 379 -6.20 31.91 -3.53
CA SER A 379 -5.07 31.40 -4.35
C SER A 379 -5.46 30.24 -5.25
N ILE A 380 -6.29 29.31 -4.77
CA ILE A 380 -6.63 28.06 -5.48
C ILE A 380 -7.16 28.29 -6.90
N PRO A 381 -8.06 29.27 -7.20
CA PRO A 381 -8.55 29.46 -8.56
C PRO A 381 -7.44 29.84 -9.56
N ASN A 382 -6.35 30.42 -9.10
CA ASN A 382 -5.25 30.92 -9.94
C ASN A 382 -4.13 29.88 -10.11
N GLU A 383 -4.06 28.89 -9.22
CA GLU A 383 -2.99 27.89 -9.16
C GLU A 383 -3.53 26.49 -9.47
N PRO A 384 -3.02 25.82 -10.53
CA PRO A 384 -3.51 24.47 -10.88
C PRO A 384 -3.20 23.42 -9.81
N LEU A 385 -2.15 23.65 -8.99
CA LEU A 385 -1.72 22.75 -7.93
C LEU A 385 -1.40 23.51 -6.64
N CYS A 386 -2.00 23.08 -5.55
CA CYS A 386 -1.72 23.58 -4.20
C CYS A 386 -1.42 22.43 -3.25
N PHE A 387 -0.55 22.67 -2.27
CA PHE A 387 -0.24 21.72 -1.20
C PHE A 387 -0.69 22.25 0.17
N ILE A 388 -1.22 21.35 0.98
CA ILE A 388 -1.47 21.59 2.41
C ILE A 388 -0.43 20.79 3.20
N SER A 389 0.47 21.47 3.89
CA SER A 389 1.53 20.84 4.68
C SER A 389 1.33 21.08 6.18
N GLY A 390 1.80 20.15 7.00
CA GLY A 390 1.78 20.29 8.46
C GLY A 390 2.23 19.03 9.15
N ASN A 391 2.49 19.12 10.45
CA ASN A 391 2.78 17.96 11.27
C ASN A 391 1.54 17.10 11.51
N PHE A 392 1.71 15.90 12.08
CA PHE A 392 0.58 15.10 12.55
C PHE A 392 -0.31 15.92 13.50
N PHE A 393 -1.62 15.74 13.38
CA PHE A 393 -2.64 16.45 14.18
C PHE A 393 -2.64 17.98 14.05
N SER A 394 -2.08 18.54 12.99
CA SER A 394 -2.24 19.97 12.72
C SER A 394 -3.59 20.37 12.13
N GLY A 395 -4.47 19.40 11.85
CA GLY A 395 -5.81 19.64 11.28
C GLY A 395 -5.84 19.74 9.75
N LYS A 396 -4.85 19.17 9.04
CA LYS A 396 -4.76 19.21 7.56
C LYS A 396 -6.01 18.68 6.85
N THR A 397 -6.49 17.51 7.27
CA THR A 397 -7.70 16.90 6.71
C THR A 397 -8.91 17.78 6.87
N ILE A 398 -9.11 18.37 8.07
CA ILE A 398 -10.24 19.28 8.32
C ILE A 398 -10.11 20.55 7.48
N PHE A 399 -8.90 21.07 7.31
CA PHE A 399 -8.65 22.23 6.46
C PHE A 399 -8.91 21.93 4.97
N LEU A 400 -8.51 20.75 4.49
CA LEU A 400 -8.84 20.26 3.15
C LEU A 400 -10.35 20.22 2.92
N LEU A 401 -11.09 19.68 3.89
CA LEU A 401 -12.55 19.56 3.82
C LEU A 401 -13.26 20.91 3.91
N ASP A 402 -12.75 21.84 4.72
CA ASP A 402 -13.27 23.20 4.84
C ASP A 402 -13.14 23.94 3.47
N ILE A 403 -11.99 23.79 2.80
CA ILE A 403 -11.79 24.31 1.44
C ILE A 403 -12.72 23.61 0.45
N ALA A 404 -12.80 22.30 0.46
CA ALA A 404 -13.66 21.52 -0.44
C ALA A 404 -15.13 21.91 -0.30
N HIS A 405 -15.59 22.13 0.92
CA HIS A 405 -16.95 22.59 1.20
C HIS A 405 -17.25 23.99 0.66
N PHE A 406 -16.26 24.86 0.57
CA PHE A 406 -16.41 26.21 0.04
C PHE A 406 -16.62 26.24 -1.49
N PHE A 407 -15.94 25.36 -2.24
CA PHE A 407 -15.98 25.34 -3.71
C PHE A 407 -17.21 24.59 -4.28
N THR A 408 -18.42 25.06 -3.93
CA THR A 408 -19.69 24.42 -4.37
C THR A 408 -19.99 24.58 -5.87
N THR A 409 -19.32 25.50 -6.55
CA THR A 409 -19.49 25.76 -8.00
C THR A 409 -18.68 24.80 -8.89
N LYS A 410 -17.74 24.05 -8.30
CA LYS A 410 -16.92 23.06 -8.99
C LYS A 410 -17.41 21.63 -8.66
N LYS A 411 -17.19 20.68 -9.56
CA LYS A 411 -17.31 19.26 -9.21
C LYS A 411 -16.14 18.88 -8.31
N VAL A 412 -16.39 18.60 -7.04
CA VAL A 412 -15.36 18.31 -6.05
C VAL A 412 -15.18 16.81 -5.90
N TYR A 413 -13.95 16.33 -6.06
CA TYR A 413 -13.56 14.94 -5.82
C TYR A 413 -12.69 14.89 -4.56
N ILE A 414 -13.09 14.07 -3.59
CA ILE A 414 -12.41 13.99 -2.29
C ILE A 414 -11.93 12.57 -2.05
N PHE A 415 -10.61 12.41 -1.99
CA PHE A 415 -9.95 11.12 -1.75
C PHE A 415 -9.41 11.08 -0.32
N PRO A 416 -9.97 10.24 0.56
CA PRO A 416 -9.53 10.09 1.94
C PRO A 416 -8.07 9.69 2.06
N ALA A 417 -7.49 9.95 3.23
CA ALA A 417 -6.14 9.54 3.56
C ALA A 417 -5.93 8.07 3.23
N GLY A 418 -4.89 7.81 2.44
CA GLY A 418 -4.51 6.49 2.05
C GLY A 418 -5.45 5.81 1.03
N THR A 419 -6.31 6.52 0.28
CA THR A 419 -7.01 5.96 -0.88
C THR A 419 -5.98 5.53 -1.93
N THR A 420 -6.11 4.33 -2.47
CA THR A 420 -5.25 3.90 -3.59
C THR A 420 -5.88 4.36 -4.90
N ILE A 421 -5.11 5.08 -5.69
CA ILE A 421 -5.51 5.60 -6.98
C ILE A 421 -4.55 5.03 -8.02
N THR A 422 -5.07 4.46 -9.09
CA THR A 422 -4.24 3.93 -10.19
C THR A 422 -3.80 5.05 -11.12
N GLU A 423 -2.79 4.78 -11.95
CA GLU A 423 -2.33 5.75 -12.96
C GLU A 423 -3.47 6.13 -13.91
N GLU A 424 -4.29 5.18 -14.32
CA GLU A 424 -5.40 5.40 -15.24
C GLU A 424 -6.54 6.20 -14.61
N GLN A 425 -6.85 5.94 -13.33
CA GLN A 425 -7.81 6.73 -12.57
C GLN A 425 -7.32 8.17 -12.39
N LEU A 426 -6.02 8.33 -12.13
CA LEU A 426 -5.40 9.66 -12.04
C LEU A 426 -5.44 10.39 -13.38
N ASP A 427 -5.14 9.71 -14.49
CA ASP A 427 -5.22 10.29 -15.83
C ASP A 427 -6.66 10.71 -16.17
N ALA A 428 -7.65 9.91 -15.83
CA ALA A 428 -9.05 10.26 -15.99
C ALA A 428 -9.47 11.46 -15.14
N LEU A 429 -8.95 11.56 -13.89
CA LEU A 429 -9.20 12.69 -13.00
C LEU A 429 -8.67 14.01 -13.57
N VAL A 430 -7.42 14.03 -14.03
CA VAL A 430 -6.82 15.26 -14.58
C VAL A 430 -7.45 15.72 -15.89
N GLN A 431 -8.26 14.84 -16.53
CA GLN A 431 -9.06 15.19 -17.71
C GLN A 431 -10.42 15.85 -17.38
N LYS A 432 -10.88 15.81 -16.13
CA LYS A 432 -12.17 16.42 -15.74
C LYS A 432 -12.10 17.95 -15.81
N GLU A 433 -13.16 18.57 -16.31
CA GLU A 433 -13.28 20.00 -16.45
C GLU A 433 -13.99 20.62 -15.24
N ASN A 434 -13.64 21.86 -14.91
CA ASN A 434 -14.20 22.63 -13.80
C ASN A 434 -14.27 21.85 -12.49
N ALA A 435 -13.21 21.13 -12.16
CA ALA A 435 -13.15 20.23 -11.01
C ALA A 435 -12.14 20.68 -9.96
N LEU A 436 -12.40 20.33 -8.70
CA LEU A 436 -11.44 20.41 -7.60
C LEU A 436 -11.13 19.01 -7.11
N HIS A 437 -9.87 18.59 -7.26
CA HIS A 437 -9.40 17.27 -6.84
C HIS A 437 -8.67 17.39 -5.50
N CYS A 438 -9.26 16.87 -4.44
CA CYS A 438 -8.76 16.94 -3.07
C CYS A 438 -8.17 15.58 -2.65
N PHE A 439 -6.87 15.52 -2.47
CA PHE A 439 -6.14 14.33 -2.06
C PHE A 439 -5.63 14.47 -0.62
N ASP A 440 -6.18 13.67 0.30
CA ASP A 440 -5.68 13.65 1.68
C ASP A 440 -4.37 12.85 1.78
N SER A 441 -3.73 12.85 2.94
CA SER A 441 -2.41 12.27 3.19
C SER A 441 -2.24 10.87 2.60
N LYS A 442 -1.16 10.65 1.83
CA LYS A 442 -0.81 9.34 1.25
C LYS A 442 -1.86 8.72 0.32
N SER A 443 -2.76 9.51 -0.24
CA SER A 443 -3.67 9.05 -1.30
C SER A 443 -3.01 9.00 -2.68
N LEU A 444 -1.90 9.71 -2.86
CA LEU A 444 -1.04 9.63 -4.05
C LEU A 444 0.35 9.11 -3.68
N THR A 445 0.94 8.34 -4.58
CA THR A 445 2.35 7.94 -4.49
C THR A 445 3.29 9.09 -4.85
N THR A 446 4.56 8.97 -4.48
CA THR A 446 5.59 9.96 -4.88
C THR A 446 5.68 10.12 -6.41
N ALA A 447 5.58 9.02 -7.16
CA ALA A 447 5.58 9.04 -8.62
C ALA A 447 4.37 9.80 -9.18
N GLN A 448 3.18 9.56 -8.63
CA GLN A 448 1.95 10.25 -9.01
C GLN A 448 2.00 11.74 -8.72
N ILE A 449 2.53 12.14 -7.56
CA ILE A 449 2.71 13.56 -7.23
C ILE A 449 3.70 14.22 -8.21
N LYS A 450 4.80 13.55 -8.56
CA LYS A 450 5.74 14.03 -9.58
C LYS A 450 5.08 14.21 -10.95
N LYS A 451 4.24 13.25 -11.34
CA LYS A 451 3.47 13.29 -12.59
C LYS A 451 2.53 14.48 -12.64
N VAL A 452 1.68 14.67 -11.62
CA VAL A 452 0.73 15.79 -11.58
C VAL A 452 1.40 17.15 -11.40
N SER A 453 2.64 17.18 -10.90
CA SER A 453 3.46 18.40 -10.78
C SER A 453 4.24 18.74 -12.06
N SER A 454 4.14 17.94 -13.13
CA SER A 454 4.81 18.22 -14.40
C SER A 454 4.12 19.38 -15.13
N GLU A 455 4.89 20.21 -15.84
CA GLU A 455 4.36 21.39 -16.56
C GLU A 455 3.25 21.02 -17.55
N LEU A 456 3.43 19.94 -18.30
CA LEU A 456 2.45 19.46 -19.27
C LEU A 456 1.08 19.17 -18.62
N VAL A 457 1.08 18.51 -17.46
CA VAL A 457 -0.15 18.16 -16.73
C VAL A 457 -0.76 19.41 -16.10
N LEU A 458 0.06 20.29 -15.51
CA LEU A 458 -0.42 21.52 -14.87
C LEU A 458 -1.07 22.47 -15.88
N ASP A 459 -0.49 22.61 -17.07
CA ASP A 459 -1.07 23.41 -18.15
C ASP A 459 -2.40 22.83 -18.65
N GLY A 460 -2.49 21.50 -18.73
CA GLY A 460 -3.73 20.78 -19.07
C GLY A 460 -4.83 21.05 -18.05
N ILE A 461 -4.53 20.94 -16.76
CA ILE A 461 -5.44 21.19 -15.65
C ILE A 461 -5.94 22.63 -15.66
N LYS A 462 -5.02 23.57 -15.83
CA LYS A 462 -5.34 25.00 -15.88
C LYS A 462 -6.26 25.35 -17.05
N LYS A 463 -6.00 24.81 -18.26
CA LYS A 463 -6.87 24.98 -19.45
C LYS A 463 -8.29 24.49 -19.21
N LYS A 464 -8.49 23.47 -18.37
CA LYS A 464 -9.80 22.92 -18.02
C LYS A 464 -10.50 23.63 -16.87
N GLY A 465 -9.89 24.67 -16.31
CA GLY A 465 -10.43 25.37 -15.14
C GLY A 465 -10.46 24.52 -13.87
N SER A 466 -9.65 23.47 -13.83
CA SER A 466 -9.59 22.53 -12.69
C SER A 466 -8.40 22.83 -11.78
N ASN A 467 -8.44 22.32 -10.54
CA ASN A 467 -7.40 22.50 -9.55
C ASN A 467 -7.13 21.20 -8.80
N ILE A 468 -5.90 21.02 -8.36
CA ILE A 468 -5.48 19.89 -7.50
C ILE A 468 -5.03 20.44 -6.15
N LEU A 469 -5.49 19.80 -5.09
CA LEU A 469 -5.13 20.09 -3.71
C LEU A 469 -4.64 18.82 -3.02
N ILE A 470 -3.38 18.80 -2.57
CA ILE A 470 -2.72 17.62 -2.00
C ILE A 470 -2.28 17.89 -0.58
N VAL A 471 -2.67 17.03 0.35
CA VAL A 471 -2.19 17.04 1.73
C VAL A 471 -0.89 16.26 1.85
N ILE A 472 0.10 16.88 2.49
CA ILE A 472 1.40 16.28 2.76
C ILE A 472 1.78 16.40 4.24
N ASP A 473 2.43 15.38 4.76
CA ASP A 473 2.99 15.42 6.11
C ASP A 473 4.42 15.98 6.07
N LYS A 474 4.75 16.89 7.00
CA LYS A 474 6.14 17.38 7.16
C LYS A 474 7.10 16.26 7.56
N SER A 475 6.60 15.17 8.14
CA SER A 475 7.36 13.97 8.45
C SER A 475 7.64 13.08 7.22
N ASP A 476 6.95 13.31 6.11
CA ASP A 476 7.28 12.68 4.81
C ASP A 476 8.44 13.47 4.15
N ALA A 477 9.63 13.26 4.71
CA ALA A 477 10.80 14.05 4.33
C ALA A 477 11.16 13.97 2.84
N PRO A 478 11.12 12.81 2.15
CA PRO A 478 11.42 12.74 0.72
C PRO A 478 10.44 13.56 -0.11
N MET A 479 9.16 13.51 0.24
CA MET A 479 8.12 14.25 -0.48
C MET A 479 8.21 15.75 -0.20
N TYR A 480 8.41 16.11 1.07
CA TYR A 480 8.55 17.53 1.46
C TYR A 480 9.76 18.17 0.80
N LYS A 481 10.88 17.43 0.70
CA LYS A 481 12.09 17.85 -0.01
C LYS A 481 11.81 18.06 -1.50
N TYR A 482 11.19 17.11 -2.16
CA TYR A 482 10.83 17.23 -3.58
C TYR A 482 9.98 18.47 -3.87
N ILE A 483 8.96 18.73 -3.05
CA ILE A 483 8.07 19.89 -3.24
C ILE A 483 8.82 21.19 -3.01
N PHE A 484 9.70 21.24 -2.02
CA PHE A 484 10.51 22.43 -1.75
C PHE A 484 11.49 22.73 -2.89
N GLU A 485 12.14 21.71 -3.42
CA GLU A 485 13.02 21.83 -4.60
C GLU A 485 12.26 22.26 -5.85
N ALA A 486 11.10 21.67 -6.11
CA ALA A 486 10.26 22.03 -7.23
C ALA A 486 9.78 23.50 -7.15
N ARG A 487 9.48 24.00 -5.94
CA ARG A 487 9.16 25.41 -5.70
C ARG A 487 10.33 26.33 -6.03
N ASN A 488 11.54 25.95 -5.61
CA ASN A 488 12.74 26.74 -5.88
C ASN A 488 13.12 26.75 -7.38
N ALA A 489 12.70 25.73 -8.13
CA ALA A 489 12.89 25.63 -9.59
C ALA A 489 11.84 26.44 -10.41
N SER A 490 11.17 27.41 -9.81
CA SER A 490 10.19 28.31 -10.46
C SER A 490 8.88 27.65 -10.91
N ARG A 491 8.54 26.46 -10.41
CA ARG A 491 7.24 25.84 -10.67
C ARG A 491 6.14 26.58 -9.90
N LYS A 492 5.07 26.93 -10.60
CA LYS A 492 3.93 27.67 -10.02
C LYS A 492 3.03 26.76 -9.20
N PHE A 493 3.25 26.71 -7.90
CA PHE A 493 2.31 26.15 -6.96
C PHE A 493 2.47 26.75 -5.56
N THR A 494 1.37 26.75 -4.81
CA THR A 494 1.33 27.35 -3.48
C THR A 494 1.34 26.25 -2.40
N ILE A 495 2.04 26.51 -1.28
CA ILE A 495 2.08 25.61 -0.11
C ILE A 495 1.45 26.33 1.08
N PHE A 496 0.34 25.81 1.58
CA PHE A 496 -0.31 26.25 2.82
C PHE A 496 0.26 25.44 3.99
N SER A 497 1.05 26.08 4.83
CA SER A 497 1.70 25.43 5.99
C SER A 497 0.89 25.63 7.26
N LEU A 498 0.24 24.56 7.73
CA LEU A 498 -0.50 24.56 8.99
C LEU A 498 0.43 24.35 10.19
N ASP A 499 0.33 25.24 11.17
CA ASP A 499 1.00 25.06 12.46
C ASP A 499 0.25 24.00 13.28
N SER A 500 1.00 23.25 14.11
CA SER A 500 0.44 22.32 15.09
C SER A 500 -0.29 23.03 16.24
N GLN A 501 -0.11 24.33 16.38
CA GLN A 501 -0.76 25.18 17.38
C GLN A 501 -1.78 26.08 16.69
N PHE A 502 -2.83 26.42 17.44
CA PHE A 502 -3.74 27.46 17.03
C PHE A 502 -3.13 28.85 17.30
N ASP A 503 -3.32 29.76 16.37
CA ASP A 503 -3.01 31.18 16.61
C ASP A 503 -3.97 31.81 17.64
N LYS A 504 -3.75 33.08 17.96
CA LYS A 504 -4.54 33.76 18.99
C LYS A 504 -6.03 33.86 18.63
N SER A 505 -6.36 34.07 17.36
CA SER A 505 -7.73 34.18 16.87
C SER A 505 -8.40 32.80 16.82
N GLU A 506 -7.71 31.83 16.24
CA GLU A 506 -8.15 30.45 16.15
C GLU A 506 -8.45 29.85 17.54
N LYS A 507 -7.54 30.07 18.49
CA LYS A 507 -7.71 29.67 19.88
C LYS A 507 -8.98 30.24 20.51
N ALA A 508 -9.27 31.52 20.33
CA ALA A 508 -10.47 32.16 20.87
C ALA A 508 -11.75 31.51 20.30
N LYS A 509 -11.78 31.30 18.97
CA LYS A 509 -12.93 30.66 18.28
C LYS A 509 -13.08 29.21 18.74
N PHE A 510 -12.00 28.47 18.85
CA PHE A 510 -12.02 27.07 19.28
C PHE A 510 -12.54 26.93 20.71
N ASN A 511 -12.02 27.75 21.65
CA ASN A 511 -12.46 27.75 23.06
C ASN A 511 -13.93 28.05 23.22
N GLN A 512 -14.46 28.96 22.43
CA GLN A 512 -15.91 29.26 22.43
C GLN A 512 -16.75 28.04 22.03
N LYS A 513 -16.23 27.23 21.06
CA LYS A 513 -16.95 26.04 20.55
C LYS A 513 -16.82 24.83 21.49
N VAL A 514 -15.65 24.56 22.04
CA VAL A 514 -15.44 23.38 22.90
C VAL A 514 -16.04 23.54 24.28
N GLY A 515 -16.24 24.75 24.75
CA GLY A 515 -16.98 25.02 25.98
C GLY A 515 -18.42 24.46 25.97
N ALA A 516 -19.04 24.40 24.78
CA ALA A 516 -20.39 23.86 24.61
C ALA A 516 -20.46 22.32 24.85
N ILE A 517 -19.36 21.61 24.72
CA ILE A 517 -19.28 20.17 24.96
C ILE A 517 -18.52 19.82 26.25
N SER A 518 -18.40 20.77 27.16
CA SER A 518 -17.78 20.61 28.49
C SER A 518 -16.33 20.13 28.46
N LEU A 519 -15.58 20.44 27.40
CA LEU A 519 -14.14 20.18 27.33
C LEU A 519 -13.34 21.35 27.90
N SER A 520 -12.12 21.08 28.34
CA SER A 520 -11.22 22.12 28.86
C SER A 520 -10.85 23.12 27.78
N PRO A 521 -10.64 24.39 28.12
CA PRO A 521 -10.11 25.36 27.16
C PRO A 521 -8.74 24.94 26.60
N TYR A 522 -8.52 25.31 25.34
CA TYR A 522 -7.20 25.15 24.70
C TYR A 522 -6.22 26.18 25.29
N GLU A 523 -5.05 25.72 25.77
CA GLU A 523 -4.10 26.55 26.47
C GLU A 523 -3.05 27.17 25.53
N LYS A 524 -2.32 28.17 26.05
CA LYS A 524 -1.18 28.78 25.33
C LYS A 524 -0.04 27.79 25.20
N ASN A 525 0.59 27.74 24.03
CA ASN A 525 1.71 26.83 23.70
C ASN A 525 1.34 25.33 23.72
N GLN A 526 0.07 25.01 23.65
CA GLN A 526 -0.42 23.64 23.49
C GLN A 526 -0.56 23.32 22.00
N THR A 527 -0.13 22.12 21.56
CA THR A 527 -0.46 21.64 20.23
C THR A 527 -1.90 21.06 20.23
N VAL A 528 -2.50 20.89 19.05
CA VAL A 528 -3.80 20.24 18.93
C VAL A 528 -3.75 18.83 19.53
N LEU A 529 -2.65 18.12 19.30
CA LEU A 529 -2.42 16.81 19.87
C LEU A 529 -2.34 16.84 21.42
N ASP A 530 -1.66 17.85 21.97
CA ASP A 530 -1.59 18.04 23.42
C ASP A 530 -2.99 18.29 24.04
N TYR A 531 -3.81 19.03 23.31
CA TYR A 531 -5.17 19.29 23.71
C TYR A 531 -6.00 18.00 23.79
N ILE A 532 -5.90 17.15 22.76
CA ILE A 532 -6.58 15.85 22.72
C ILE A 532 -6.20 15.00 23.93
N VAL A 533 -4.89 14.90 24.21
CA VAL A 533 -4.39 14.11 25.34
C VAL A 533 -4.84 14.64 26.70
N ASN A 534 -4.77 15.96 26.89
CA ASN A 534 -5.14 16.57 28.18
C ASN A 534 -6.65 16.46 28.47
N ASN A 535 -7.47 16.33 27.44
CA ASN A 535 -8.92 16.13 27.58
C ASN A 535 -9.33 14.67 27.62
N GLU A 536 -8.44 13.73 27.46
CA GLU A 536 -8.73 12.30 27.45
C GLU A 536 -9.53 11.83 28.67
N LYS A 537 -9.14 12.24 29.88
CA LYS A 537 -9.86 11.87 31.12
C LYS A 537 -11.30 12.41 31.17
N LYS A 538 -11.58 13.54 30.53
CA LYS A 538 -12.92 14.11 30.45
C LYS A 538 -13.77 13.46 29.38
N ILE A 539 -13.13 12.89 28.37
CA ILE A 539 -13.74 12.14 27.29
C ILE A 539 -14.06 10.71 27.75
N SER A 540 -13.35 10.19 28.77
CA SER A 540 -13.57 8.84 29.33
C SER A 540 -14.90 8.62 30.08
N GLY A 541 -15.76 9.64 30.19
CA GLY A 541 -17.17 9.48 30.60
C GLY A 541 -18.08 8.82 29.56
N ILE A 542 -17.53 8.34 28.46
CA ILE A 542 -18.19 7.70 27.30
C ILE A 542 -18.64 6.27 27.68
N PRO A 543 -19.74 5.77 27.12
CA PRO A 543 -20.26 4.42 27.38
C PRO A 543 -19.19 3.33 27.15
N SER A 544 -19.30 2.26 27.92
CA SER A 544 -18.31 1.17 27.96
C SER A 544 -17.95 0.52 26.61
N SER A 545 -18.85 0.59 25.64
CA SER A 545 -18.63 0.13 24.26
C SER A 545 -17.62 0.98 23.48
N GLN A 546 -17.42 2.25 23.87
CA GLN A 546 -16.44 3.16 23.25
C GLN A 546 -15.13 3.24 24.04
N ARG A 547 -15.10 2.77 25.28
CA ARG A 547 -13.88 2.69 26.11
C ARG A 547 -12.82 1.76 25.53
N LEU A 548 -13.19 0.80 24.70
CA LEU A 548 -12.29 -0.10 24.00
C LEU A 548 -11.27 0.61 23.11
N PHE A 549 -11.60 1.85 22.67
CA PHE A 549 -10.65 2.71 21.95
C PHE A 549 -9.68 3.43 22.87
N LEU A 550 -10.06 3.67 24.11
CA LEU A 550 -9.31 4.47 25.08
C LEU A 550 -8.38 3.63 25.95
N GLU A 551 -8.77 2.40 26.23
CA GLU A 551 -8.00 1.45 27.04
C GLU A 551 -7.74 0.16 26.24
N PRO A 552 -6.56 0.04 25.60
CA PRO A 552 -6.16 -1.22 24.98
C PRO A 552 -6.22 -2.34 26.02
N GLN A 553 -6.97 -3.38 25.73
CA GLN A 553 -7.11 -4.51 26.64
C GLN A 553 -5.77 -5.18 26.91
N LYS A 554 -5.53 -5.65 28.14
CA LYS A 554 -4.33 -6.43 28.49
C LYS A 554 -4.15 -7.67 27.60
N GLU A 555 -5.27 -8.22 27.13
CA GLU A 555 -5.32 -9.35 26.20
C GLU A 555 -4.77 -9.04 24.81
N LEU A 556 -4.77 -7.77 24.39
CA LEU A 556 -4.18 -7.35 23.12
C LEU A 556 -2.73 -7.81 22.96
N LEU A 557 -2.00 -7.88 24.07
CA LEU A 557 -0.57 -8.21 24.11
C LEU A 557 -0.25 -9.53 24.81
N ALA A 558 -1.28 -10.33 25.14
CA ALA A 558 -1.09 -11.59 25.87
C ALA A 558 -0.44 -12.71 25.05
N GLN A 559 -0.57 -12.64 23.71
CA GLN A 559 0.03 -13.63 22.79
C GLN A 559 0.88 -12.93 21.74
N ASP A 560 1.99 -13.53 21.34
CA ASP A 560 2.91 -13.04 20.30
C ASP A 560 3.28 -11.55 20.44
N VAL A 561 3.64 -11.12 21.64
CA VAL A 561 3.93 -9.72 22.01
C VAL A 561 4.86 -9.05 20.99
N GLN A 562 5.94 -9.72 20.57
CA GLN A 562 6.89 -9.15 19.62
C GLN A 562 6.26 -8.84 18.26
N LYS A 563 5.47 -9.77 17.71
CA LYS A 563 4.78 -9.59 16.43
C LYS A 563 3.70 -8.52 16.52
N ARG A 564 2.97 -8.44 17.63
CA ARG A 564 1.95 -7.40 17.85
C ARG A 564 2.57 -6.01 18.02
N ILE A 565 3.66 -5.87 18.75
CA ILE A 565 4.40 -4.62 18.85
C ILE A 565 4.97 -4.21 17.49
N LYS A 566 5.53 -5.15 16.73
CA LYS A 566 6.00 -4.91 15.36
C LYS A 566 4.86 -4.42 14.46
N ALA A 567 3.71 -5.07 14.52
CA ALA A 567 2.51 -4.66 13.77
C ALA A 567 2.03 -3.24 14.16
N LEU A 568 1.98 -2.94 15.46
CA LEU A 568 1.61 -1.61 15.96
C LEU A 568 2.59 -0.52 15.51
N VAL A 569 3.90 -0.78 15.55
CA VAL A 569 4.93 0.14 15.07
C VAL A 569 4.78 0.39 13.57
N MET A 570 4.56 -0.66 12.78
CA MET A 570 4.34 -0.53 11.34
C MET A 570 3.07 0.25 11.02
N LEU A 571 1.95 -0.08 11.66
CA LEU A 571 0.67 0.64 11.47
C LEU A 571 0.76 2.11 11.90
N ALA A 572 1.51 2.42 12.95
CA ALA A 572 1.74 3.81 13.38
C ALA A 572 2.62 4.59 12.41
N THR A 573 3.51 3.91 11.70
CA THR A 573 4.44 4.51 10.74
C THR A 573 3.84 4.60 9.34
N GLU A 574 3.28 3.49 8.87
CA GLU A 574 2.70 3.36 7.54
C GLU A 574 1.17 3.30 7.66
N ILE A 575 0.42 4.31 7.51
CA ILE A 575 -1.05 4.32 7.68
C ILE A 575 -1.73 3.07 7.08
N ARG A 576 -1.11 2.47 6.06
CA ARG A 576 -1.57 1.28 5.35
C ARG A 576 -0.49 0.23 5.22
N ILE A 577 -0.87 -1.00 5.48
CA ILE A 577 -0.03 -2.17 5.27
C ILE A 577 -0.76 -3.12 4.32
N PRO A 578 -0.30 -3.27 3.08
CA PRO A 578 -0.83 -4.27 2.18
C PRO A 578 -0.68 -5.68 2.78
N ALA A 579 -1.67 -6.54 2.59
CA ALA A 579 -1.68 -7.89 3.18
C ALA A 579 -0.45 -8.72 2.81
N ASN A 580 0.04 -8.62 1.56
CA ASN A 580 1.26 -9.28 1.13
C ASN A 580 2.48 -8.82 1.94
N ARG A 581 2.57 -7.52 2.27
CA ARG A 581 3.64 -7.00 3.13
C ARG A 581 3.47 -7.51 4.56
N ALA A 582 2.25 -7.51 5.11
CA ALA A 582 1.99 -8.04 6.44
C ALA A 582 2.42 -9.51 6.56
N ILE A 583 2.15 -10.32 5.54
CA ILE A 583 2.59 -11.72 5.47
C ILE A 583 4.11 -11.83 5.36
N GLN A 584 4.75 -11.07 4.46
CA GLN A 584 6.20 -11.07 4.31
C GLN A 584 6.92 -10.70 5.60
N PHE A 585 6.33 -9.80 6.40
CA PHE A 585 6.84 -9.37 7.70
C PHE A 585 6.38 -10.29 8.86
N GLY A 586 5.57 -11.31 8.58
CA GLY A 586 5.07 -12.27 9.56
C GLY A 586 4.16 -11.66 10.63
N ILE A 587 3.42 -10.60 10.27
CA ILE A 587 2.55 -9.83 11.20
C ILE A 587 1.06 -9.88 10.85
N ASP A 588 0.66 -10.54 9.78
CA ASP A 588 -0.75 -10.66 9.35
C ASP A 588 -1.65 -11.25 10.43
N GLY A 589 -1.24 -12.36 11.04
CA GLY A 589 -1.95 -12.96 12.17
C GLY A 589 -2.00 -12.05 13.41
N ALA A 590 -0.92 -11.28 13.66
CA ALA A 590 -0.88 -10.33 14.76
C ALA A 590 -1.84 -9.15 14.52
N ILE A 591 -1.93 -8.63 13.29
CA ILE A 591 -2.87 -7.55 12.95
C ILE A 591 -4.30 -8.05 13.06
N ASN A 592 -4.61 -9.26 12.59
CA ASN A 592 -5.94 -9.86 12.75
C ASN A 592 -6.31 -10.03 14.23
N GLY A 593 -5.35 -10.41 15.08
CA GLY A 593 -5.52 -10.43 16.52
C GLY A 593 -5.82 -9.05 17.12
N ILE A 594 -5.15 -7.99 16.62
CA ILE A 594 -5.41 -6.61 17.02
C ILE A 594 -6.83 -6.19 16.59
N ILE A 595 -7.23 -6.48 15.37
CA ILE A 595 -8.59 -6.18 14.85
C ILE A 595 -9.66 -6.83 15.71
N LYS A 596 -9.52 -8.13 16.03
CA LYS A 596 -10.47 -8.86 16.89
C LYS A 596 -10.59 -8.24 18.29
N CYS A 597 -9.50 -7.70 18.84
CA CYS A 597 -9.54 -7.01 20.13
C CYS A 597 -10.14 -5.60 20.05
N CYS A 598 -10.19 -5.01 18.85
CA CYS A 598 -10.71 -3.65 18.63
C CYS A 598 -12.18 -3.63 18.22
N ASP A 599 -12.72 -4.78 17.78
CA ASP A 599 -14.08 -4.84 17.23
C ASP A 599 -15.10 -5.40 18.22
N PRO A 600 -15.94 -4.56 18.78
CA PRO A 600 -17.37 -4.90 18.90
C PRO A 600 -18.33 -3.79 18.51
N SER A 601 -17.89 -2.61 18.09
CA SER A 601 -18.79 -1.44 17.97
C SER A 601 -18.69 -0.63 16.67
N GLY A 602 -18.11 -1.19 15.61
CA GLY A 602 -18.06 -0.52 14.29
C GLY A 602 -17.13 0.70 14.20
N GLY A 603 -16.18 0.84 15.12
CA GLY A 603 -15.22 1.94 15.17
C GLY A 603 -13.80 1.48 15.37
N ALA A 604 -13.41 0.34 14.77
CA ALA A 604 -12.09 -0.27 14.95
C ALA A 604 -10.93 0.69 14.64
N ALA A 605 -9.93 0.71 15.52
CA ALA A 605 -8.72 1.52 15.34
C ALA A 605 -7.86 1.01 14.17
N VAL A 606 -7.97 -0.28 13.89
CA VAL A 606 -7.38 -0.94 12.72
C VAL A 606 -8.49 -1.70 12.02
N ILE A 607 -8.62 -1.49 10.73
CA ILE A 607 -9.59 -2.18 9.89
C ILE A 607 -8.90 -2.91 8.76
N GLU A 608 -9.47 -4.04 8.39
CA GLU A 608 -9.22 -4.67 7.12
C GLU A 608 -10.07 -3.99 6.05
N LYS A 609 -9.46 -3.61 4.95
CA LYS A 609 -10.14 -2.93 3.86
C LYS A 609 -9.87 -3.68 2.57
N ASP A 610 -10.92 -4.21 1.99
CA ASP A 610 -10.81 -4.80 0.67
C ASP A 610 -10.39 -3.74 -0.36
N TYR A 611 -9.40 -4.08 -1.16
CA TYR A 611 -9.24 -3.46 -2.44
C TYR A 611 -10.34 -4.01 -3.34
N SER A 612 -11.54 -3.49 -3.23
CA SER A 612 -12.53 -3.86 -4.22
C SER A 612 -12.06 -3.40 -5.59
N VAL A 613 -11.64 -4.34 -6.39
CA VAL A 613 -12.05 -4.61 -7.79
C VAL A 613 -12.09 -3.42 -8.77
N TYR A 614 -11.38 -2.31 -8.55
CA TYR A 614 -11.35 -1.26 -9.58
C TYR A 614 -10.22 -1.42 -10.61
N ASN A 615 -9.36 -2.43 -10.44
CA ASN A 615 -8.28 -2.73 -11.38
C ASN A 615 -8.48 -4.00 -12.19
N GLY A 616 -9.67 -4.59 -12.20
CA GLY A 616 -9.92 -5.83 -12.97
C GLY A 616 -9.12 -7.06 -12.52
N ASN A 617 -8.15 -6.91 -11.62
CA ASN A 617 -7.10 -7.87 -11.40
C ASN A 617 -6.72 -8.09 -9.95
N SER A 618 -7.61 -8.04 -8.98
CA SER A 618 -7.36 -8.73 -7.71
C SER A 618 -8.24 -8.28 -6.55
N SER A 619 -8.89 -9.20 -5.92
CA SER A 619 -9.25 -9.16 -4.51
C SER A 619 -7.96 -9.15 -3.69
N GLY A 620 -7.57 -8.03 -3.17
CA GLY A 620 -6.52 -7.89 -2.19
C GLY A 620 -7.06 -7.06 -1.05
N TYR A 621 -6.62 -7.33 0.16
CA TYR A 621 -6.96 -6.48 1.29
C TYR A 621 -5.71 -5.80 1.85
N GLU A 622 -5.94 -4.70 2.53
CA GLU A 622 -4.94 -3.99 3.29
C GLU A 622 -5.43 -3.73 4.69
N PHE A 623 -4.50 -3.63 5.60
CA PHE A 623 -4.77 -3.18 6.95
C PHE A 623 -4.59 -1.66 7.03
N VAL A 624 -5.61 -0.97 7.52
CA VAL A 624 -5.62 0.48 7.62
C VAL A 624 -5.66 0.91 9.07
N CYS A 625 -4.74 1.78 9.45
CA CYS A 625 -4.77 2.44 10.74
C CYS A 625 -5.80 3.57 10.74
N ASN A 626 -6.94 3.35 11.38
CA ASN A 626 -7.99 4.35 11.55
C ASN A 626 -7.71 5.33 12.69
N SER A 627 -6.92 4.93 13.67
CA SER A 627 -6.57 5.78 14.80
C SER A 627 -5.14 5.56 15.27
N LYS A 628 -4.23 6.41 14.80
CA LYS A 628 -2.84 6.43 15.31
C LYS A 628 -2.78 6.73 16.79
N TYR A 629 -3.71 7.56 17.28
CA TYR A 629 -3.80 7.87 18.70
C TYR A 629 -4.01 6.61 19.54
N TRP A 630 -4.93 5.74 19.12
CA TRP A 630 -5.15 4.46 19.78
C TRP A 630 -3.88 3.59 19.79
N ILE A 631 -3.18 3.51 18.65
CA ILE A 631 -1.92 2.73 18.55
C ILE A 631 -0.85 3.29 19.50
N ILE A 632 -0.68 4.62 19.52
CA ILE A 632 0.26 5.27 20.44
C ILE A 632 -0.11 4.96 21.89
N ARG A 633 -1.41 4.95 22.22
CA ARG A 633 -1.91 4.59 23.55
C ARG A 633 -1.63 3.12 23.89
N ALA A 634 -1.86 2.22 22.96
CA ALA A 634 -1.56 0.80 23.12
C ALA A 634 -0.07 0.58 23.44
N LEU A 635 0.82 1.18 22.65
CA LEU A 635 2.27 1.15 22.87
C LEU A 635 2.67 1.79 24.20
N SER A 636 2.04 2.92 24.58
CA SER A 636 2.32 3.61 25.85
C SER A 636 1.86 2.79 27.06
N THR A 637 0.70 2.15 26.98
CA THR A 637 0.18 1.28 28.04
C THR A 637 1.09 0.06 28.21
N TYR A 638 1.52 -0.54 27.12
CA TYR A 638 2.52 -1.62 27.16
C TYR A 638 3.84 -1.16 27.80
N ALA A 639 4.35 -0.01 27.37
CA ALA A 639 5.61 0.52 27.91
C ALA A 639 5.58 0.80 29.43
N LYS A 640 4.39 1.02 30.00
CA LYS A 640 4.18 1.19 31.44
C LYS A 640 4.03 -0.11 32.20
N SER A 641 3.50 -1.14 31.56
CA SER A 641 3.18 -2.42 32.20
C SER A 641 4.31 -3.43 32.18
N ASP A 642 5.22 -3.34 31.19
CA ASP A 642 6.31 -4.31 31.02
C ASP A 642 7.69 -3.64 31.18
N PRO A 643 8.50 -4.06 32.16
CA PRO A 643 9.86 -3.57 32.35
C PRO A 643 10.77 -3.76 31.12
N ASN A 644 10.51 -4.81 30.30
CA ASN A 644 11.29 -5.14 29.11
C ASN A 644 10.76 -4.43 27.85
N SER A 645 9.71 -3.63 27.96
CA SER A 645 9.07 -2.95 26.84
C SER A 645 10.02 -2.16 25.95
N THR A 646 11.02 -1.48 26.55
CA THR A 646 12.04 -0.75 25.80
C THR A 646 12.82 -1.64 24.84
N GLU A 647 13.23 -2.81 25.29
CA GLU A 647 13.99 -3.78 24.49
C GLU A 647 13.11 -4.40 23.42
N ILE A 648 11.87 -4.76 23.74
CA ILE A 648 10.92 -5.37 22.83
C ILE A 648 10.53 -4.40 21.70
N ILE A 649 10.26 -3.14 22.03
CA ILE A 649 9.96 -2.12 21.03
C ILE A 649 11.19 -1.88 20.12
N ALA A 650 12.39 -1.77 20.68
CA ALA A 650 13.60 -1.58 19.89
C ALA A 650 13.89 -2.78 18.98
N ASN A 651 13.64 -4.01 19.44
CA ASN A 651 13.77 -5.22 18.63
C ASN A 651 12.72 -5.29 17.52
N ALA A 652 11.52 -4.76 17.73
CA ALA A 652 10.51 -4.65 16.69
C ALA A 652 11.00 -3.75 15.52
N TYR A 653 11.60 -2.60 15.83
CA TYR A 653 12.22 -1.74 14.81
C TYR A 653 13.34 -2.47 14.05
N LEU A 654 14.24 -3.15 14.77
CA LEU A 654 15.31 -3.93 14.12
C LEU A 654 14.75 -5.03 13.21
N SER A 655 13.72 -5.75 13.67
CA SER A 655 13.07 -6.78 12.86
C SER A 655 12.48 -6.20 11.57
N ILE A 656 11.81 -5.05 11.63
CA ILE A 656 11.27 -4.37 10.45
C ILE A 656 12.38 -4.03 9.44
N ILE A 657 13.49 -3.46 9.92
CA ILE A 657 14.62 -3.11 9.05
C ILE A 657 15.25 -4.35 8.41
N LYS A 658 15.37 -5.45 9.15
CA LYS A 658 15.87 -6.73 8.61
C LYS A 658 14.96 -7.31 7.55
N ASP A 659 13.65 -7.23 7.73
CA ASP A 659 12.70 -7.68 6.71
C ASP A 659 12.81 -6.83 5.44
N TYR A 660 12.95 -5.51 5.56
CA TYR A 660 13.23 -4.67 4.40
C TYR A 660 14.55 -5.03 3.73
N ARG A 661 15.60 -5.36 4.50
CA ARG A 661 16.88 -5.81 3.94
C ARG A 661 16.70 -7.10 3.13
N SER A 662 15.90 -8.04 3.61
CA SER A 662 15.63 -9.30 2.92
C SER A 662 14.80 -9.11 1.64
N ILE A 663 13.93 -8.11 1.59
CA ILE A 663 13.10 -7.80 0.41
C ILE A 663 13.93 -7.10 -0.68
N TYR A 664 14.82 -6.19 -0.29
CA TYR A 664 15.61 -5.36 -1.20
C TYR A 664 17.07 -5.80 -1.30
N ILE A 665 17.32 -7.12 -1.35
CA ILE A 665 18.69 -7.67 -1.54
C ILE A 665 19.27 -7.10 -2.84
N GLY A 666 20.45 -6.49 -2.74
CA GLY A 666 21.16 -5.90 -3.90
C GLY A 666 20.59 -4.56 -4.38
N ASN A 667 19.57 -4.01 -3.75
CA ASN A 667 19.02 -2.69 -4.07
C ASN A 667 19.04 -1.76 -2.85
N ASP A 668 20.21 -1.23 -2.53
CA ASP A 668 20.42 -0.36 -1.38
C ASP A 668 19.59 0.93 -1.44
N VAL A 669 19.35 1.49 -2.62
CA VAL A 669 18.54 2.71 -2.78
C VAL A 669 17.12 2.46 -2.31
N ALA A 670 16.47 1.41 -2.81
CA ALA A 670 15.11 1.05 -2.40
C ALA A 670 15.06 0.67 -0.90
N PHE A 671 16.07 -0.05 -0.41
CA PHE A 671 16.18 -0.38 1.00
C PHE A 671 16.18 0.87 1.89
N TYR A 672 17.11 1.80 1.67
CA TYR A 672 17.21 3.00 2.51
C TYR A 672 15.96 3.89 2.41
N GLN A 673 15.36 4.03 1.22
CA GLN A 673 14.13 4.79 1.03
C GLN A 673 12.95 4.22 1.83
N ASN A 674 12.80 2.91 1.87
CA ASN A 674 11.71 2.27 2.62
C ASN A 674 11.96 2.24 4.14
N CYS A 675 13.23 2.23 4.56
CA CYS A 675 13.59 2.28 5.98
C CYS A 675 13.51 3.69 6.58
N GLU A 676 13.59 4.74 5.77
CA GLU A 676 13.67 6.14 6.24
C GLU A 676 12.57 6.52 7.24
N PRO A 677 11.28 6.19 7.04
CA PRO A 677 10.22 6.52 8.00
C PRO A 677 10.45 5.96 9.40
N TYR A 678 11.16 4.84 9.50
CA TYR A 678 11.41 4.14 10.77
C TYR A 678 12.58 4.69 11.58
N TYR A 679 13.49 5.45 10.98
CA TYR A 679 14.60 6.06 11.70
C TYR A 679 14.57 7.59 11.70
N PHE A 680 13.60 8.20 11.03
CA PHE A 680 13.47 9.66 11.02
C PHE A 680 13.14 10.19 12.41
N PHE A 681 13.98 11.07 12.93
CA PHE A 681 13.94 11.49 14.34
C PHE A 681 12.59 12.11 14.73
N ASP A 682 12.07 13.02 13.92
CA ASP A 682 10.80 13.72 14.25
C ASP A 682 9.62 12.75 14.31
N HIS A 683 9.66 11.68 13.51
CA HIS A 683 8.65 10.63 13.54
C HIS A 683 8.75 9.80 14.85
N ILE A 684 9.95 9.30 15.17
CA ILE A 684 10.18 8.55 16.41
C ILE A 684 9.83 9.40 17.63
N GLN A 685 10.21 10.69 17.64
CA GLN A 685 9.89 11.61 18.73
C GLN A 685 8.38 11.82 18.86
N THR A 686 7.64 11.87 17.76
CA THR A 686 6.19 12.02 17.78
C THR A 686 5.50 10.78 18.33
N LEU A 687 5.92 9.60 17.89
CA LEU A 687 5.38 8.33 18.38
C LEU A 687 5.67 8.09 19.84
N PHE A 688 6.89 8.37 20.28
CA PHE A 688 7.37 8.08 21.64
C PHE A 688 7.61 9.34 22.48
N ASN A 689 6.73 10.31 22.41
CA ASN A 689 6.83 11.55 23.16
C ASN A 689 6.88 11.29 24.67
N ALA A 690 7.74 12.05 25.37
CA ALA A 690 7.95 11.94 26.82
C ALA A 690 6.67 12.18 27.66
N ARG A 691 5.63 12.76 27.09
CA ARG A 691 4.34 12.96 27.76
C ARG A 691 3.57 11.67 28.01
N TRP A 692 3.70 10.71 27.13
CA TRP A 692 3.01 9.41 27.22
C TRP A 692 3.92 8.25 27.53
N PHE A 693 5.18 8.31 27.09
CA PHE A 693 6.12 7.21 27.31
C PHE A 693 7.03 7.48 28.51
N PRO A 694 6.98 6.63 29.55
CA PRO A 694 8.00 6.66 30.59
C PRO A 694 9.35 6.34 29.95
N ASN A 695 10.39 7.08 30.34
CA ASN A 695 11.75 6.86 29.81
C ASN A 695 11.88 7.00 28.26
N SER A 696 11.10 7.89 27.64
CA SER A 696 11.13 8.16 26.19
C SER A 696 12.56 8.28 25.63
N SER A 697 13.45 9.00 26.33
CA SER A 697 14.85 9.15 25.91
C SER A 697 15.62 7.82 25.92
N LYS A 698 15.35 6.93 26.88
CA LYS A 698 15.94 5.60 26.94
C LYS A 698 15.45 4.73 25.77
N LEU A 699 14.16 4.81 25.49
CA LEU A 699 13.55 4.08 24.38
C LEU A 699 14.11 4.55 23.01
N MET A 700 14.16 5.86 22.77
CA MET A 700 14.74 6.40 21.54
C MET A 700 16.21 5.99 21.36
N ASN A 701 17.01 6.03 22.43
CA ASN A 701 18.39 5.53 22.39
C ASN A 701 18.45 4.05 22.01
N ALA A 702 17.64 3.20 22.67
CA ALA A 702 17.61 1.77 22.39
C ALA A 702 17.25 1.47 20.93
N ILE A 703 16.28 2.21 20.35
CA ILE A 703 15.92 2.08 18.94
C ILE A 703 17.13 2.39 18.05
N TYR A 704 17.75 3.58 18.20
CA TYR A 704 18.90 3.97 17.38
C TYR A 704 20.12 3.07 17.56
N ASP A 705 20.36 2.56 18.76
CA ASP A 705 21.49 1.68 19.03
C ASP A 705 21.29 0.29 18.41
N LYS A 706 20.06 -0.23 18.39
CA LYS A 706 19.71 -1.48 17.69
C LYS A 706 19.80 -1.34 16.18
N LEU A 707 19.29 -0.24 15.61
CA LEU A 707 19.30 0.00 14.17
C LEU A 707 20.71 0.25 13.61
N LEU A 708 21.68 0.59 14.45
CA LEU A 708 23.06 0.84 14.02
C LEU A 708 23.70 -0.38 13.35
N SER A 709 23.32 -1.60 13.73
CA SER A 709 23.84 -2.84 13.13
C SER A 709 23.52 -2.94 11.62
N GLU A 710 22.36 -2.43 11.20
CA GLU A 710 21.88 -2.53 9.82
C GLU A 710 22.11 -1.25 8.98
N LEU A 711 22.16 -0.10 9.67
CA LEU A 711 22.12 1.22 9.03
C LEU A 711 23.41 2.03 9.24
N SER A 712 24.50 1.40 9.74
CA SER A 712 25.77 2.08 10.06
C SER A 712 26.44 2.81 8.88
N ASN A 713 26.10 2.43 7.65
CA ASN A 713 26.62 3.04 6.41
C ASN A 713 25.66 4.06 5.78
N SER A 714 24.53 4.35 6.42
CA SER A 714 23.61 5.39 5.98
C SER A 714 23.95 6.72 6.64
N TYR A 715 24.40 7.69 5.85
CA TYR A 715 24.66 9.05 6.35
C TYR A 715 23.38 9.71 6.88
N GLN A 716 22.23 9.43 6.28
CA GLN A 716 20.92 9.94 6.73
C GLN A 716 20.57 9.38 8.11
N PHE A 717 20.70 8.07 8.33
CA PHE A 717 20.47 7.45 9.63
C PHE A 717 21.38 8.02 10.71
N LEU A 718 22.68 8.14 10.45
CA LEU A 718 23.64 8.69 11.41
C LEU A 718 23.33 10.15 11.77
N HIS A 719 22.87 10.95 10.80
CA HIS A 719 22.40 12.31 11.04
C HIS A 719 21.16 12.34 11.94
N GLN A 720 20.17 11.48 11.69
CA GLN A 720 18.96 11.38 12.53
C GLN A 720 19.30 10.90 13.95
N LYS A 721 20.22 9.94 14.08
CA LYS A 721 20.75 9.50 15.39
C LYS A 721 21.44 10.65 16.14
N ALA A 722 22.22 11.47 15.45
CA ALA A 722 22.87 12.65 16.06
C ALA A 722 21.83 13.67 16.56
N LYS A 723 20.76 13.94 15.79
CA LYS A 723 19.62 14.76 16.23
C LYS A 723 18.96 14.21 17.50
N GLY A 724 18.71 12.91 17.54
CA GLY A 724 18.15 12.24 18.71
C GLY A 724 19.02 12.41 19.95
N LYS A 725 20.33 12.18 19.81
CA LYS A 725 21.29 12.38 20.90
C LYS A 725 21.35 13.84 21.38
N LEU A 726 21.26 14.81 20.47
CA LEU A 726 21.19 16.23 20.83
C LEU A 726 19.99 16.54 21.74
N ILE A 727 18.78 16.10 21.33
CA ILE A 727 17.57 16.35 22.12
C ILE A 727 17.61 15.68 23.49
N ILE A 728 18.16 14.46 23.57
CA ILE A 728 18.35 13.77 24.84
C ILE A 728 19.34 14.56 25.76
N ALA A 729 20.42 15.05 25.17
CA ALA A 729 21.40 15.87 25.92
C ALA A 729 20.77 17.17 26.43
N GLN A 730 19.91 17.83 25.64
CA GLN A 730 19.19 19.04 26.10
C GLN A 730 18.32 18.76 27.33
N VAL A 731 17.62 17.62 27.36
CA VAL A 731 16.89 17.21 28.56
C VAL A 731 17.81 16.97 29.75
N GLN A 732 18.96 16.35 29.54
CA GLN A 732 19.98 16.09 30.59
C GLN A 732 20.58 17.39 31.11
N VAL A 733 20.86 18.35 30.22
CA VAL A 733 21.34 19.70 30.62
C VAL A 733 20.33 20.42 31.50
N LYS A 734 19.04 20.39 31.07
CA LYS A 734 17.95 20.98 31.85
C LYS A 734 17.80 20.34 33.22
N ASN A 735 18.00 19.04 33.31
CA ASN A 735 17.97 18.29 34.56
C ASN A 735 19.30 18.39 35.35
N ARG A 736 20.24 19.29 34.97
CA ARG A 736 21.54 19.52 35.57
C ARG A 736 22.49 18.31 35.61
N ASN A 737 22.22 17.27 34.80
CA ASN A 737 23.09 16.10 34.69
C ASN A 737 24.17 16.34 33.61
N ARG A 738 25.16 17.18 33.96
CA ARG A 738 26.22 17.59 33.02
C ARG A 738 27.09 16.43 32.55
N TYR A 739 27.34 15.45 33.42
CA TYR A 739 28.15 14.29 33.05
C TYR A 739 27.51 13.48 31.91
N MET A 740 26.26 13.09 32.11
CA MET A 740 25.54 12.34 31.07
C MET A 740 25.34 13.16 29.79
N ALA A 741 25.04 14.45 29.93
CA ALA A 741 24.91 15.34 28.78
C ALA A 741 26.20 15.42 27.95
N ASN A 742 27.36 15.54 28.63
CA ASN A 742 28.65 15.55 27.94
C ASN A 742 28.93 14.25 27.19
N ARG A 743 28.61 13.08 27.76
CA ARG A 743 28.73 11.79 27.09
C ARG A 743 27.82 11.68 25.88
N THR A 744 26.55 12.03 26.02
CA THR A 744 25.55 11.97 24.97
C THR A 744 25.90 12.92 23.80
N LEU A 745 26.37 14.13 24.08
CA LEU A 745 26.85 15.07 23.07
C LEU A 745 28.10 14.56 22.34
N THR A 746 29.03 13.89 23.07
CA THR A 746 30.20 13.26 22.44
C THR A 746 29.79 12.21 21.43
N GLU A 747 28.80 11.38 21.76
CA GLU A 747 28.19 10.42 20.81
C GLU A 747 27.52 11.13 19.64
N ALA A 748 26.82 12.26 19.87
CA ALA A 748 26.19 13.05 18.81
C ALA A 748 27.25 13.61 17.85
N VAL A 749 28.37 14.13 18.32
CA VAL A 749 29.50 14.60 17.49
C VAL A 749 30.05 13.48 16.62
N TYR A 750 30.30 12.31 17.23
CA TYR A 750 30.79 11.16 16.49
C TYR A 750 29.84 10.79 15.31
N ASN A 751 28.53 10.68 15.58
CA ASN A 751 27.57 10.32 14.55
C ASN A 751 27.45 11.38 13.46
N ILE A 752 27.43 12.68 13.81
CA ILE A 752 27.29 13.74 12.80
C ILE A 752 28.54 13.89 11.93
N THR A 753 29.74 13.72 12.52
CA THR A 753 31.00 13.76 11.78
C THR A 753 31.06 12.59 10.79
N ARG A 754 30.78 11.37 11.25
CA ARG A 754 30.71 10.20 10.38
C ARG A 754 29.65 10.32 9.28
N ALA A 755 28.50 10.95 9.58
CA ALA A 755 27.49 11.24 8.57
C ALA A 755 28.01 12.20 7.49
N GLN A 756 28.74 13.27 7.87
CA GLN A 756 29.36 14.20 6.93
C GLN A 756 30.43 13.51 6.07
N ASP A 757 31.28 12.68 6.69
CA ASP A 757 32.33 11.93 5.97
C ASP A 757 31.73 10.98 4.93
N LEU A 758 30.67 10.23 5.31
CA LEU A 758 29.96 9.35 4.36
C LEU A 758 29.26 10.14 3.26
N ALA A 759 28.56 11.23 3.59
CA ALA A 759 27.87 12.03 2.60
C ALA A 759 28.86 12.64 1.58
N SER A 760 30.04 13.03 2.01
CA SER A 760 31.09 13.59 1.15
C SER A 760 31.68 12.57 0.16
N GLN A 761 31.47 11.27 0.37
CA GLN A 761 31.88 10.21 -0.57
C GLN A 761 30.94 10.09 -1.80
N TYR A 762 29.80 10.76 -1.78
CA TYR A 762 28.80 10.77 -2.84
C TYR A 762 28.59 12.19 -3.41
N PRO A 763 29.62 12.83 -4.01
CA PRO A 763 29.56 14.22 -4.45
C PRO A 763 28.51 14.46 -5.55
N ASP A 764 28.23 13.43 -6.34
CA ASP A 764 27.26 13.49 -7.45
C ASP A 764 25.82 13.16 -7.00
N ALA A 765 25.60 12.88 -5.72
CA ALA A 765 24.26 12.63 -5.21
C ALA A 765 23.43 13.93 -5.33
N LYS A 766 22.25 13.81 -5.95
CA LYS A 766 21.32 14.93 -6.12
C LYS A 766 21.05 15.56 -4.74
N ASN A 767 21.30 16.89 -4.63
CA ASN A 767 21.11 17.66 -3.39
C ASN A 767 22.06 17.35 -2.23
N ILE A 768 23.27 16.91 -2.53
CA ILE A 768 24.28 16.62 -1.49
C ILE A 768 24.65 17.90 -0.70
N ASP A 769 24.72 19.05 -1.38
CA ASP A 769 25.05 20.34 -0.74
C ASP A 769 24.04 20.72 0.33
N GLU A 770 22.75 20.58 0.05
CA GLU A 770 21.69 20.86 1.03
C GLU A 770 21.73 19.88 2.21
N THR A 771 22.03 18.62 1.93
CA THR A 771 22.22 17.60 2.96
C THR A 771 23.39 17.94 3.87
N LEU A 772 24.53 18.36 3.33
CA LEU A 772 25.71 18.80 4.07
C LEU A 772 25.43 20.07 4.89
N LEU A 773 24.67 21.03 4.35
CA LEU A 773 24.20 22.21 5.08
C LEU A 773 23.37 21.83 6.31
N HIS A 774 22.41 20.89 6.14
CA HIS A 774 21.58 20.41 7.24
C HIS A 774 22.42 19.71 8.33
N MET A 775 23.43 18.93 7.91
CA MET A 775 24.35 18.28 8.84
C MET A 775 25.23 19.31 9.57
N ALA A 776 25.75 20.32 8.86
CA ALA A 776 26.53 21.40 9.46
C ALA A 776 25.71 22.21 10.48
N TYR A 777 24.46 22.51 10.18
CA TYR A 777 23.54 23.12 11.14
C TYR A 777 23.33 22.28 12.38
N THR A 778 23.10 20.96 12.23
CA THR A 778 22.99 20.05 13.37
C THR A 778 24.27 20.00 14.18
N LYS A 779 25.42 19.96 13.54
CA LYS A 779 26.75 20.00 14.20
C LYS A 779 26.94 21.28 15.00
N GLY A 780 26.56 22.42 14.44
CA GLY A 780 26.55 23.71 15.13
C GLY A 780 25.69 23.68 16.40
N ARG A 781 24.45 23.18 16.32
CA ARG A 781 23.56 23.02 17.49
C ARG A 781 24.18 22.13 18.59
N ILE A 782 24.82 21.04 18.19
CA ILE A 782 25.50 20.13 19.16
C ILE A 782 26.60 20.85 19.90
N PHE A 783 27.47 21.61 19.22
CA PHE A 783 28.56 22.34 19.89
C PHE A 783 28.08 23.57 20.67
N ILE A 784 27.01 24.24 20.24
CA ILE A 784 26.32 25.26 21.03
C ILE A 784 25.85 24.69 22.36
N GLU A 785 25.24 23.51 22.36
CA GLU A 785 24.79 22.83 23.58
C GLU A 785 25.97 22.44 24.47
N PHE A 786 27.07 21.93 23.89
CA PHE A 786 28.31 21.70 24.63
C PHE A 786 28.83 22.96 25.33
N SER A 787 28.75 24.11 24.67
CA SER A 787 29.19 25.38 25.26
C SER A 787 28.34 25.79 26.46
N CYS A 788 27.09 25.34 26.54
CA CYS A 788 26.24 25.52 27.72
C CYS A 788 26.73 24.72 28.94
N ILE A 789 27.36 23.55 28.70
CA ILE A 789 27.91 22.70 29.76
C ILE A 789 29.27 23.21 30.26
N SER A 790 30.17 23.60 29.35
CA SER A 790 31.51 24.02 29.66
C SER A 790 32.07 24.98 28.60
N ASP A 791 32.70 26.07 29.11
CA ASP A 791 33.26 27.11 28.25
C ASP A 791 34.43 26.64 27.37
N LYS A 792 35.04 25.49 27.70
CA LYS A 792 36.13 24.90 26.88
C LYS A 792 35.67 24.53 25.46
N TYR A 793 34.36 24.40 25.26
CA TYR A 793 33.79 24.05 23.95
C TYR A 793 33.39 25.28 23.11
N ILE A 794 33.53 26.49 23.65
CA ILE A 794 33.21 27.73 22.92
C ILE A 794 33.96 27.84 21.58
N PRO A 795 35.27 27.57 21.50
CA PRO A 795 35.96 27.62 20.19
C PRO A 795 35.40 26.64 19.17
N LYS A 796 35.07 25.41 19.61
CA LYS A 796 34.47 24.39 18.72
C LYS A 796 33.09 24.81 18.26
N ALA A 797 32.26 25.44 19.09
CA ALA A 797 30.96 25.98 18.69
C ALA A 797 31.11 27.13 17.70
N VAL A 798 32.07 28.00 17.89
CA VAL A 798 32.40 29.07 16.92
C VAL A 798 32.77 28.50 15.59
N ASN A 799 33.68 27.52 15.54
CA ASN A 799 34.13 26.90 14.30
C ASN A 799 32.95 26.21 13.56
N ALA A 800 32.10 25.46 14.27
CA ALA A 800 30.97 24.77 13.67
C ALA A 800 29.89 25.74 13.13
N CYS A 801 29.62 26.82 13.85
CA CYS A 801 28.70 27.86 13.33
C CYS A 801 29.27 28.58 12.11
N TYR A 802 30.58 28.87 12.15
CA TYR A 802 31.25 29.53 11.03
C TYR A 802 31.29 28.62 9.78
N GLU A 803 31.57 27.34 9.96
CA GLU A 803 31.50 26.31 8.89
C GLU A 803 30.15 26.34 8.17
N LEU A 804 29.04 26.37 8.90
CA LEU A 804 27.71 26.45 8.31
C LEU A 804 27.56 27.69 7.40
N TYR A 805 27.90 28.86 7.91
CA TYR A 805 27.74 30.10 7.13
C TYR A 805 28.68 30.16 5.92
N GLN A 806 29.86 29.55 6.01
CA GLN A 806 30.75 29.41 4.84
C GLN A 806 30.16 28.48 3.79
N LEU A 807 29.59 27.34 4.20
CA LEU A 807 28.94 26.41 3.29
C LEU A 807 27.73 27.08 2.62
N GLN A 808 26.90 27.80 3.37
CA GLN A 808 25.77 28.55 2.80
C GLN A 808 26.21 29.60 1.78
N ALA A 809 27.29 30.30 2.04
CA ALA A 809 27.84 31.27 1.11
C ALA A 809 28.37 30.65 -0.20
N ARG A 810 28.96 29.43 -0.12
CA ARG A 810 29.45 28.68 -1.28
C ARG A 810 28.30 28.10 -2.10
N SER A 811 27.32 27.53 -1.45
CA SER A 811 26.16 26.90 -2.11
C SER A 811 25.11 27.89 -2.59
N LYS A 812 25.24 29.20 -2.25
CA LYS A 812 24.26 30.28 -2.47
C LYS A 812 22.87 29.98 -1.86
N HIS A 813 22.81 29.11 -0.85
CA HIS A 813 21.61 28.77 -0.11
C HIS A 813 21.71 29.28 1.33
N ASP A 814 20.91 30.29 1.69
CA ASP A 814 20.83 30.85 3.06
C ASP A 814 19.58 30.31 3.79
N ILE A 815 19.60 29.00 4.08
CA ILE A 815 18.43 28.27 4.59
C ILE A 815 18.41 28.21 6.12
N TYR A 816 19.58 28.12 6.77
CA TYR A 816 19.71 27.87 8.19
C TYR A 816 20.31 29.06 8.94
N ASP A 817 19.59 29.58 9.93
CA ASP A 817 20.09 30.61 10.85
C ASP A 817 19.81 30.22 12.31
N PHE A 818 20.86 30.23 13.13
CA PHE A 818 20.73 29.99 14.57
C PHE A 818 19.89 31.06 15.28
N MET A 819 19.79 32.27 14.76
CA MET A 819 18.97 33.35 15.32
C MET A 819 17.48 33.05 15.28
N THR A 820 17.03 32.26 14.34
CA THR A 820 15.61 31.85 14.19
C THR A 820 15.22 30.69 15.09
N ALA A 821 16.19 30.09 15.78
CA ALA A 821 15.96 28.94 16.67
C ALA A 821 14.99 29.29 17.80
N LYS A 822 14.05 28.39 18.09
CA LYS A 822 13.04 28.52 19.14
C LYS A 822 13.21 27.45 20.23
N GLY A 823 12.50 27.61 21.35
CA GLY A 823 12.49 26.61 22.39
C GLY A 823 13.85 26.37 23.04
N ASN A 824 14.24 25.12 23.26
CA ASN A 824 15.51 24.74 23.87
C ASN A 824 16.72 25.18 23.02
N ASP A 825 16.64 25.07 21.71
CA ASP A 825 17.71 25.53 20.81
C ASP A 825 17.89 27.04 20.88
N GLY A 826 16.81 27.81 20.91
CA GLY A 826 16.86 29.27 21.07
C GLY A 826 17.48 29.67 22.42
N TRP A 827 17.16 28.95 23.51
CA TRP A 827 17.78 29.18 24.80
C TRP A 827 19.29 28.89 24.77
N ALA A 828 19.69 27.74 24.22
CA ALA A 828 21.08 27.34 24.10
C ALA A 828 21.88 28.35 23.25
N PHE A 829 21.32 28.75 22.10
CA PHE A 829 21.94 29.74 21.24
C PHE A 829 22.13 31.12 21.95
N ASN A 830 21.08 31.62 22.62
CA ASN A 830 21.18 32.88 23.35
C ASN A 830 22.20 32.79 24.51
N THR A 831 22.27 31.65 25.18
CA THR A 831 23.29 31.41 26.22
C THR A 831 24.70 31.45 25.63
N PHE A 832 24.89 30.76 24.48
CA PHE A 832 26.18 30.76 23.77
C PHE A 832 26.54 32.16 23.27
N LYS A 833 25.62 32.89 22.62
CA LYS A 833 25.83 34.26 22.16
C LYS A 833 26.23 35.20 23.30
N ASN A 834 25.54 35.11 24.45
CA ASN A 834 25.86 35.92 25.61
C ASN A 834 27.25 35.59 26.21
N LYS A 835 27.65 34.30 26.20
CA LYS A 835 29.00 33.90 26.61
C LYS A 835 30.07 34.46 25.67
N LEU A 836 29.82 34.48 24.35
CA LEU A 836 30.73 35.09 23.38
C LEU A 836 30.89 36.59 23.55
N MET A 837 29.81 37.29 23.95
CA MET A 837 29.88 38.73 24.26
C MET A 837 30.68 39.02 25.52
N ASN A 838 30.90 38.02 26.40
CA ASN A 838 31.71 38.17 27.60
C ASN A 838 33.20 38.05 27.25
N ARG A 839 33.98 39.13 27.55
CA ARG A 839 35.40 39.26 27.22
C ARG A 839 36.24 38.06 27.69
N ARG A 840 35.97 37.51 28.89
CA ARG A 840 36.71 36.35 29.44
C ARG A 840 36.48 35.07 28.62
N CYS A 841 35.36 34.92 28.00
CA CYS A 841 35.04 33.76 27.14
C CYS A 841 35.60 33.96 25.74
N LEU A 842 35.59 35.15 25.22
CA LEU A 842 36.17 35.51 23.92
C LEU A 842 37.71 35.30 23.92
N ASP A 843 38.37 35.60 25.05
CA ASP A 843 39.81 35.39 25.23
C ASP A 843 40.24 33.91 25.16
N ARG A 844 39.31 32.97 25.21
CA ARG A 844 39.57 31.52 24.99
C ARG A 844 39.61 31.14 23.51
N CYS A 845 39.08 32.00 22.64
CA CYS A 845 39.20 31.86 21.21
C CYS A 845 40.52 32.53 20.79
N THR A 846 41.48 31.78 20.27
CA THR A 846 42.80 32.30 19.85
C THR A 846 42.97 32.22 18.35
N GLY A 847 43.70 33.17 17.75
CA GLY A 847 44.02 33.14 16.31
C GLY A 847 42.81 33.23 15.40
N LEU A 848 42.63 32.22 14.50
CA LEU A 848 41.53 32.10 13.56
C LEU A 848 40.15 32.04 14.25
N ASP A 849 40.07 31.38 15.40
CA ASP A 849 38.82 31.25 16.16
C ASP A 849 38.33 32.60 16.67
N TYR A 850 39.21 33.52 17.00
CA TYR A 850 38.84 34.87 17.43
C TYR A 850 38.21 35.69 16.24
N ASN A 851 38.81 35.64 15.08
CA ASN A 851 38.29 36.31 13.91
C ASN A 851 36.91 35.75 13.49
N GLN A 852 36.76 34.44 13.56
CA GLN A 852 35.48 33.79 13.30
C GLN A 852 34.42 34.20 14.34
N ALA A 853 34.75 34.22 15.62
CA ALA A 853 33.85 34.66 16.69
C ALA A 853 33.42 36.12 16.50
N SER A 854 34.38 37.01 16.15
CA SER A 854 34.08 38.40 15.87
C SER A 854 33.13 38.59 14.65
N SER A 855 33.36 37.81 13.59
CA SER A 855 32.50 37.80 12.39
C SER A 855 31.09 37.32 12.72
N LEU A 856 30.96 36.24 13.50
CA LEU A 856 29.67 35.72 13.95
C LEU A 856 28.91 36.70 14.82
N LEU A 857 29.59 37.33 15.80
CA LEU A 857 28.99 38.36 16.66
C LEU A 857 28.52 39.57 15.85
N GLN A 858 29.29 40.02 14.84
CA GLN A 858 28.87 41.08 13.94
C GLN A 858 27.60 40.68 13.18
N ARG A 859 27.53 39.47 12.62
CA ARG A 859 26.34 38.94 11.95
C ARG A 859 25.12 38.91 12.87
N TRP A 860 25.29 38.43 14.13
CA TRP A 860 24.17 38.22 15.06
C TRP A 860 23.74 39.47 15.83
N THR A 861 24.59 40.52 15.91
CA THR A 861 24.31 41.72 16.73
C THR A 861 24.30 43.01 15.92
N GLY A 862 24.76 42.99 14.67
CA GLY A 862 24.97 44.17 13.86
C GLY A 862 26.12 45.06 14.30
N LYS A 863 26.82 44.73 15.39
CA LYS A 863 27.92 45.54 15.99
C LYS A 863 29.28 44.99 15.57
N ARG A 864 30.14 45.87 15.02
CA ARG A 864 31.57 45.53 14.79
C ARG A 864 32.30 45.44 16.13
N PHE A 865 32.87 44.27 16.44
CA PHE A 865 33.78 44.11 17.55
C PHE A 865 35.20 44.39 17.06
N GLN A 866 35.79 45.52 17.51
CA GLN A 866 37.18 45.88 17.16
C GLN A 866 38.17 44.98 17.93
N ILE A 867 39.13 44.43 17.22
CA ILE A 867 40.25 43.68 17.78
C ILE A 867 41.13 44.72 18.51
N MET A 868 41.05 44.79 19.85
CA MET A 868 42.12 45.46 20.59
C MET A 868 43.35 44.57 20.55
N LYS A 869 44.38 44.94 19.84
CA LYS A 869 45.69 44.33 19.86
C LYS A 869 46.11 44.25 21.33
N ARG A 870 46.37 43.06 21.84
CA ARG A 870 47.03 42.87 23.15
C ARG A 870 48.39 43.57 23.08
N ASP A 871 48.56 44.60 23.83
CA ASP A 871 49.87 45.19 24.14
C ASP A 871 50.74 44.18 24.86
N SER A 872 51.68 43.59 24.18
CA SER A 872 52.57 42.55 24.69
C SER A 872 53.56 43.07 25.76
N SER A 873 53.40 44.34 26.20
CA SER A 873 54.32 45.00 27.13
C SER A 873 53.93 44.94 28.60
N LYS A 874 52.80 44.35 29.00
CA LYS A 874 52.45 44.23 30.45
C LYS A 874 52.83 42.88 31.00
N LYS A 875 54.01 42.81 31.67
CA LYS A 875 54.43 41.69 32.54
C LYS A 875 53.36 41.35 33.59
N PRO A 876 53.19 40.04 33.91
CA PRO A 876 52.25 39.66 34.93
C PRO A 876 52.69 40.16 36.29
N ARG A 877 51.84 40.96 37.00
CA ARG A 877 51.99 41.23 38.42
C ARG A 877 51.82 39.93 39.18
N LYS A 878 52.91 39.44 39.78
CA LYS A 878 52.85 38.39 40.80
C LYS A 878 51.94 38.82 41.92
N LYS A 879 50.95 38.07 42.24
CA LYS A 879 50.40 37.82 43.57
C LYS A 879 50.12 36.36 43.71
#